data_15f2b9e3276205af1d97d623393d3410
#
_entry.id   15f2b9e3276205af1d97d623393d3410
#
_cell.length_a   1.000
_cell.length_b   1.000
_cell.length_c   1.000
_cell.angle_alpha   90.00
_cell.angle_beta   90.00
_cell.angle_gamma   90.00
#
_symmetry.space_group_name_H-M   'P 1'
#
loop_
_entity.id
_entity.type
_entity.pdbx_description
1 polymer ?
#
loop_
_entity_poly.entity_id
_entity_poly.type
_entity_poly.pdbx_seq_one_letter_code
_entity_poly.pdbx_strand_id
1 'polypeptide(L)'
;MKYIKQAIFVVISLFSAVLSANDSTQVDLDEIVIAASRWHQNIHSEPVKVTRLGFETTNSYNPQTAADMLSLSGEIFVQKSQYGGGNPMIRGFATNRLLYSVDGVRMNTAIFRSGNIQNVISLDPFAIASTEVLFGPGAVSYGSDAIGGVMVFSTLSPQLSKTEKPQVYGSATLRGATASGEFTGHAHVGAGFKKWGFLTSFTYSKFGDLKQGTCGPEDYIQKYIVQPNYLVGKSVNDIVTVNTNERLQTPSGYDQFNIMQKFRYAPNQRLNLEYAFHYSQTSEYARYDRHQRMRNGLPRYAEWNYGPQKWMMNQTKLESSRSNVMYDSLKVNGAFQIFEESRISRELNKSLRETQSERVEAWSANIDLRKDVLTSLSIFYGAEYVQNNVTSIGEGLDVVTNETSVVASRYPKAKWYSMGVYTQVEWEPIKRLNIAAGLRYNHYLISSDYSTAGYEVPFDEKQKSNAGSVSANIGLNWRPNRGWLMRLNYARGFRAPNVDDMGKLFDSADGYVTVPNPSLKPEYADNIELGLAKKFGTFLTIDVTGYYTHLNNAIVRRNSTFNGSETLSYEGEDCRVQMLQNAAVANVCGVQAGLDAKFAKWFYFNGRINYQYGREELDNGEKSPSRHAAPFFGRMALGFKHEKVTVEAYSLYQGACRAENMPEEEKQKTEIYALDANGNAYSPAWITINLRATYNIYKGLTLNTTLENIADKRYRPYSCGISAPGINFTVSATYSF
;
A
#
# COMPACT_ATOMS: atom_id res chain seq x y z
N MET A 1 21.67 -22.58 -8.52
CA MET A 1 22.07 -22.52 -9.96
C MET A 1 21.70 -23.76 -10.77
N LYS A 2 21.84 -25.00 -10.25
CA LYS A 2 21.53 -26.24 -11.02
C LYS A 2 20.05 -26.37 -11.41
N TYR A 3 19.12 -26.00 -10.52
CA TYR A 3 17.67 -26.05 -10.77
C TYR A 3 17.14 -24.92 -11.66
N ILE A 4 17.81 -23.76 -11.68
CA ILE A 4 17.48 -22.64 -12.58
C ILE A 4 17.82 -23.02 -14.04
N LYS A 5 18.96 -23.72 -14.26
CA LYS A 5 19.32 -24.20 -15.59
C LYS A 5 18.35 -25.26 -16.11
N GLN A 6 17.83 -26.14 -15.24
CA GLN A 6 16.82 -27.14 -15.63
C GLN A 6 15.46 -26.50 -15.93
N ALA A 7 15.03 -25.49 -15.17
CA ALA A 7 13.79 -24.75 -15.43
C ALA A 7 13.87 -23.97 -16.76
N ILE A 8 15.01 -23.36 -17.06
CA ILE A 8 15.27 -22.66 -18.33
C ILE A 8 15.27 -23.65 -19.52
N PHE A 9 15.82 -24.85 -19.34
CA PHE A 9 15.85 -25.87 -20.40
C PHE A 9 14.46 -26.45 -20.71
N VAL A 10 13.59 -26.61 -19.69
CA VAL A 10 12.20 -27.02 -19.87
C VAL A 10 11.37 -25.92 -20.57
N VAL A 11 11.62 -24.66 -20.26
CA VAL A 11 10.98 -23.52 -20.94
C VAL A 11 11.43 -23.43 -22.40
N ILE A 12 12.72 -23.65 -22.69
CA ILE A 12 13.26 -23.61 -24.06
C ILE A 12 12.77 -24.82 -24.90
N SER A 13 12.61 -26.00 -24.33
CA SER A 13 12.09 -27.18 -25.06
C SER A 13 10.58 -27.12 -25.32
N LEU A 14 9.81 -26.40 -24.51
CA LEU A 14 8.41 -26.06 -24.83
C LEU A 14 8.32 -25.01 -25.94
N PHE A 15 9.35 -24.20 -26.14
CA PHE A 15 9.40 -23.15 -27.18
C PHE A 15 9.50 -23.70 -28.60
N SER A 16 10.09 -24.87 -28.80
CA SER A 16 10.27 -25.46 -30.14
C SER A 16 9.02 -26.15 -30.71
N ALA A 17 8.02 -26.40 -29.88
CA ALA A 17 6.80 -27.13 -30.29
C ALA A 17 5.63 -26.24 -30.75
N VAL A 18 5.76 -24.90 -30.68
CA VAL A 18 4.62 -23.95 -30.79
C VAL A 18 4.70 -23.06 -32.04
N LEU A 19 5.56 -23.35 -33.02
CA LEU A 19 5.80 -22.46 -34.17
C LEU A 19 4.76 -22.53 -35.30
N SER A 20 3.62 -23.19 -35.12
CA SER A 20 2.58 -23.31 -36.18
C SER A 20 1.17 -23.12 -35.62
N ALA A 21 0.74 -21.89 -35.39
CA ALA A 21 -0.66 -21.58 -35.10
C ALA A 21 -1.14 -20.39 -35.95
N ASN A 22 -2.18 -20.61 -36.74
CA ASN A 22 -2.82 -19.66 -37.63
C ASN A 22 -3.47 -18.48 -36.88
N ASP A 23 -3.34 -17.30 -37.45
CA ASP A 23 -3.80 -15.98 -36.96
C ASP A 23 -5.33 -15.87 -37.11
N SER A 24 -6.08 -15.97 -36.02
CA SER A 24 -7.51 -15.62 -35.96
C SER A 24 -7.69 -14.26 -35.33
N THR A 25 -8.38 -13.36 -36.03
CA THR A 25 -8.69 -11.99 -35.62
C THR A 25 -9.69 -11.98 -34.48
N GLN A 26 -9.22 -11.84 -33.23
CA GLN A 26 -10.05 -11.45 -32.10
C GLN A 26 -9.60 -10.05 -31.64
N VAL A 27 -10.54 -9.09 -31.63
CA VAL A 27 -10.32 -7.76 -31.10
C VAL A 27 -10.17 -7.88 -29.58
N ASP A 28 -8.96 -7.70 -29.06
CA ASP A 28 -8.77 -7.47 -27.63
C ASP A 28 -9.45 -6.15 -27.30
N LEU A 29 -10.37 -6.16 -26.34
CA LEU A 29 -10.81 -4.95 -25.69
C LEU A 29 -9.58 -4.38 -24.98
N ASP A 30 -9.07 -3.27 -25.49
CA ASP A 30 -7.92 -2.56 -24.93
C ASP A 30 -8.23 -2.18 -23.50
N GLU A 31 -7.44 -2.65 -22.55
CA GLU A 31 -7.59 -2.31 -21.14
C GLU A 31 -7.20 -0.85 -20.91
N ILE A 32 -8.12 -0.07 -20.33
CA ILE A 32 -7.91 1.36 -20.08
C ILE A 32 -7.40 1.55 -18.67
N VAL A 33 -6.36 2.36 -18.52
CA VAL A 33 -5.74 2.74 -17.24
C VAL A 33 -5.63 4.26 -17.13
N ILE A 34 -5.51 4.78 -15.92
CA ILE A 34 -5.35 6.21 -15.60
C ILE A 34 -4.09 6.50 -14.78
N ALA A 35 -3.44 5.48 -14.23
CA ALA A 35 -2.34 5.64 -13.30
C ALA A 35 -1.12 6.38 -13.89
N ALA A 36 -0.84 6.22 -15.18
CA ALA A 36 0.37 6.81 -15.77
C ALA A 36 0.26 8.32 -16.02
N SER A 37 -0.89 8.80 -16.51
CA SER A 37 -1.05 10.20 -16.96
C SER A 37 -2.18 10.97 -16.28
N ARG A 38 -2.92 10.37 -15.34
CA ARG A 38 -4.21 10.86 -14.78
C ARG A 38 -5.36 10.92 -15.80
N TRP A 39 -5.15 10.42 -17.02
CA TRP A 39 -6.13 10.35 -18.10
C TRP A 39 -6.38 8.91 -18.51
N HIS A 40 -7.54 8.65 -19.07
CA HIS A 40 -7.86 7.34 -19.62
C HIS A 40 -6.95 7.03 -20.82
N GLN A 41 -6.07 6.06 -20.66
CA GLN A 41 -5.10 5.62 -21.64
C GLN A 41 -5.23 4.12 -21.86
N ASN A 42 -4.83 3.66 -23.05
CA ASN A 42 -4.69 2.25 -23.30
C ASN A 42 -3.44 1.72 -22.61
N ILE A 43 -3.56 0.68 -21.79
CA ILE A 43 -2.43 0.07 -21.06
C ILE A 43 -1.28 -0.33 -22.00
N HIS A 44 -1.60 -0.67 -23.25
CA HIS A 44 -0.60 -1.05 -24.25
C HIS A 44 0.08 0.15 -24.92
N SER A 45 -0.36 1.38 -24.70
CA SER A 45 0.34 2.60 -25.16
C SER A 45 1.32 3.15 -24.10
N GLU A 46 1.18 2.71 -22.86
CA GLU A 46 2.01 3.22 -21.76
C GLU A 46 3.45 2.66 -21.84
N PRO A 47 4.48 3.54 -21.70
CA PRO A 47 5.88 3.11 -21.71
C PRO A 47 6.34 2.49 -20.39
N VAL A 48 5.52 2.57 -19.34
CA VAL A 48 5.78 2.03 -18.01
C VAL A 48 4.91 0.79 -17.76
N LYS A 49 5.36 -0.07 -16.85
CA LYS A 49 4.52 -1.19 -16.39
C LYS A 49 3.40 -0.66 -15.51
N VAL A 50 2.16 -1.03 -15.87
CA VAL A 50 0.95 -0.82 -15.05
C VAL A 50 0.26 -2.15 -14.85
N THR A 51 -0.15 -2.45 -13.63
CA THR A 51 -1.00 -3.61 -13.32
C THR A 51 -2.34 -3.10 -12.82
N ARG A 52 -3.44 -3.65 -13.37
CA ARG A 52 -4.81 -3.29 -13.01
C ARG A 52 -5.53 -4.47 -12.37
N LEU A 53 -6.19 -4.22 -11.26
CA LEU A 53 -7.08 -5.14 -10.55
C LEU A 53 -8.51 -4.60 -10.65
N GLY A 54 -9.34 -5.26 -11.43
CA GLY A 54 -10.75 -4.87 -11.60
C GLY A 54 -11.65 -5.43 -10.51
N PHE A 55 -12.84 -4.85 -10.36
CA PHE A 55 -13.85 -5.19 -9.34
C PHE A 55 -14.22 -6.68 -9.31
N GLU A 56 -14.50 -7.28 -10.49
CA GLU A 56 -14.87 -8.71 -10.56
C GLU A 56 -13.76 -9.62 -10.04
N THR A 57 -12.51 -9.33 -10.41
CA THR A 57 -11.35 -10.08 -9.93
C THR A 57 -11.22 -9.95 -8.43
N THR A 58 -11.29 -8.71 -7.92
CA THR A 58 -11.15 -8.42 -6.50
C THR A 58 -12.22 -9.12 -5.66
N ASN A 59 -13.49 -8.98 -6.03
CA ASN A 59 -14.59 -9.58 -5.30
C ASN A 59 -14.54 -11.11 -5.25
N SER A 60 -14.05 -11.75 -6.31
CA SER A 60 -14.00 -13.21 -6.36
C SER A 60 -12.96 -13.83 -5.41
N TYR A 61 -11.98 -13.05 -4.95
CA TYR A 61 -10.95 -13.48 -3.99
C TYR A 61 -11.29 -13.17 -2.54
N ASN A 62 -12.34 -12.41 -2.27
CA ASN A 62 -12.73 -12.00 -0.92
C ASN A 62 -11.59 -11.37 -0.09
N PRO A 63 -10.82 -10.39 -0.61
CA PRO A 63 -9.73 -9.80 0.15
C PRO A 63 -10.28 -9.13 1.41
N GLN A 64 -9.60 -9.31 2.53
CA GLN A 64 -10.01 -8.73 3.79
C GLN A 64 -9.81 -7.21 3.81
N THR A 65 -8.66 -6.76 3.32
CA THR A 65 -8.26 -5.35 3.28
C THR A 65 -7.82 -4.94 1.88
N ALA A 66 -7.67 -3.64 1.62
CA ALA A 66 -7.09 -3.13 0.39
C ALA A 66 -5.62 -3.58 0.20
N ALA A 67 -4.88 -3.82 1.29
CA ALA A 67 -3.53 -4.37 1.22
C ALA A 67 -3.53 -5.82 0.70
N ASP A 68 -4.45 -6.66 1.21
CA ASP A 68 -4.61 -8.04 0.74
C ASP A 68 -5.03 -8.05 -0.74
N MET A 69 -5.91 -7.14 -1.14
CA MET A 69 -6.30 -6.97 -2.54
C MET A 69 -5.09 -6.72 -3.45
N LEU A 70 -4.15 -5.86 -3.04
CA LEU A 70 -2.93 -5.57 -3.82
C LEU A 70 -2.05 -6.81 -3.98
N SER A 71 -1.95 -7.66 -2.96
CA SER A 71 -1.15 -8.89 -3.00
C SER A 71 -1.67 -9.92 -4.01
N LEU A 72 -2.96 -9.84 -4.39
CA LEU A 72 -3.58 -10.72 -5.38
C LEU A 72 -2.94 -10.62 -6.77
N SER A 73 -2.32 -9.48 -7.09
CA SER A 73 -1.56 -9.31 -8.33
C SER A 73 -0.39 -10.29 -8.44
N GLY A 74 0.16 -10.78 -7.31
CA GLY A 74 1.39 -11.55 -7.26
C GLY A 74 2.64 -10.75 -7.58
N GLU A 75 2.54 -9.43 -7.74
CA GLU A 75 3.62 -8.50 -8.10
C GLU A 75 3.94 -7.50 -6.99
N ILE A 76 3.07 -7.40 -5.99
CA ILE A 76 3.21 -6.52 -4.84
C ILE A 76 3.34 -7.38 -3.59
N PHE A 77 4.41 -7.13 -2.83
CA PHE A 77 4.60 -7.74 -1.54
C PHE A 77 3.91 -6.90 -0.45
N VAL A 78 3.36 -7.52 0.59
CA VAL A 78 2.66 -6.79 1.67
C VAL A 78 3.25 -7.17 3.01
N GLN A 79 3.72 -6.17 3.74
CA GLN A 79 4.18 -6.30 5.12
C GLN A 79 3.05 -5.99 6.10
N LYS A 80 2.92 -6.76 7.17
CA LYS A 80 1.96 -6.53 8.27
C LYS A 80 2.64 -6.63 9.63
N SER A 81 2.42 -5.66 10.51
CA SER A 81 2.84 -5.69 11.93
C SER A 81 1.66 -5.98 12.86
N GLN A 82 0.45 -5.85 12.35
CA GLN A 82 -0.83 -6.11 13.01
C GLN A 82 -1.81 -6.68 11.99
N TYR A 83 -2.92 -7.21 12.49
CA TYR A 83 -4.05 -7.59 11.68
C TYR A 83 -4.78 -6.33 11.18
N GLY A 84 -5.40 -6.35 10.04
CA GLY A 84 -6.20 -5.24 9.52
C GLY A 84 -5.44 -4.15 8.76
N GLY A 85 -4.16 -3.97 8.94
CA GLY A 85 -3.34 -3.05 8.16
C GLY A 85 -2.49 -3.78 7.13
N GLY A 86 -1.71 -3.04 6.38
CA GLY A 86 -0.73 -3.60 5.46
C GLY A 86 0.07 -2.53 4.78
N ASN A 87 1.32 -2.82 4.53
CA ASN A 87 2.27 -1.91 3.92
C ASN A 87 2.78 -2.52 2.62
N PRO A 88 2.22 -2.11 1.47
CA PRO A 88 2.68 -2.59 0.17
C PRO A 88 4.13 -2.23 -0.07
N MET A 89 4.86 -3.16 -0.69
CA MET A 89 6.24 -3.01 -1.14
C MET A 89 6.31 -3.22 -2.65
N ILE A 90 6.91 -2.28 -3.35
CA ILE A 90 7.09 -2.30 -4.81
C ILE A 90 8.56 -2.10 -5.10
N ARG A 91 9.20 -3.10 -5.74
CA ARG A 91 10.57 -3.00 -6.25
C ARG A 91 11.59 -2.45 -5.22
N GLY A 92 11.51 -2.90 -3.97
CA GLY A 92 12.38 -2.45 -2.90
C GLY A 92 12.00 -1.13 -2.24
N PHE A 93 10.88 -0.54 -2.61
CA PHE A 93 10.33 0.66 -2.01
C PHE A 93 9.04 0.37 -1.28
N ALA A 94 8.79 1.08 -0.19
CA ALA A 94 7.60 0.96 0.63
C ALA A 94 7.26 2.30 1.31
N THR A 95 6.12 2.37 1.95
CA THR A 95 5.74 3.44 2.86
C THR A 95 5.70 4.83 2.19
N ASN A 96 6.37 5.82 2.74
CA ASN A 96 6.41 7.19 2.23
C ASN A 96 7.21 7.37 0.91
N ARG A 97 7.72 6.26 0.33
CA ARG A 97 8.31 6.22 -1.03
C ARG A 97 7.33 5.69 -2.08
N LEU A 98 6.10 5.40 -1.67
CA LEU A 98 4.97 5.03 -2.53
C LEU A 98 3.83 6.03 -2.35
N LEU A 99 3.19 6.41 -3.44
CA LEU A 99 2.06 7.31 -3.40
C LEU A 99 0.74 6.55 -3.53
N TYR A 100 -0.22 6.93 -2.72
CA TYR A 100 -1.60 6.42 -2.74
C TYR A 100 -2.54 7.53 -3.20
N SER A 101 -3.36 7.22 -4.19
CA SER A 101 -4.37 8.13 -4.73
C SER A 101 -5.74 7.47 -4.72
N VAL A 102 -6.74 8.16 -4.18
CA VAL A 102 -8.14 7.72 -4.16
C VAL A 102 -8.96 8.69 -4.98
N ASP A 103 -9.57 8.22 -6.06
CA ASP A 103 -10.35 9.04 -7.03
C ASP A 103 -9.59 10.28 -7.55
N GLY A 104 -8.24 10.18 -7.62
CA GLY A 104 -7.35 11.27 -8.03
C GLY A 104 -6.90 12.21 -6.90
N VAL A 105 -7.31 11.95 -5.66
CA VAL A 105 -6.87 12.69 -4.46
C VAL A 105 -5.73 11.94 -3.78
N ARG A 106 -4.65 12.64 -3.47
CA ARG A 106 -3.50 12.13 -2.72
C ARG A 106 -3.91 11.76 -1.29
N MET A 107 -3.59 10.55 -0.85
CA MET A 107 -3.83 10.06 0.51
C MET A 107 -2.60 10.21 1.44
N ASN A 108 -1.40 10.37 0.88
CA ASN A 108 -0.19 10.61 1.65
C ASN A 108 -0.27 11.96 2.36
N THR A 109 -0.26 11.96 3.68
CA THR A 109 -0.28 13.16 4.52
C THR A 109 1.13 13.61 4.91
N ALA A 110 1.23 14.77 5.56
CA ALA A 110 2.50 15.28 6.10
C ALA A 110 3.11 14.41 7.23
N ILE A 111 2.35 13.48 7.82
CA ILE A 111 2.85 12.49 8.79
C ILE A 111 2.89 11.08 8.22
N PHE A 112 2.87 10.94 6.89
CA PHE A 112 2.98 9.64 6.23
C PHE A 112 4.41 9.11 6.42
N ARG A 113 4.54 8.06 7.22
CA ARG A 113 5.80 7.66 7.83
C ARG A 113 6.61 6.68 7.00
N SER A 114 7.91 6.56 7.30
CA SER A 114 8.81 5.57 6.70
C SER A 114 8.69 4.16 7.32
N GLY A 115 7.91 4.02 8.40
CA GLY A 115 7.62 2.75 9.08
C GLY A 115 6.33 2.10 8.61
N ASN A 116 5.72 1.28 9.45
CA ASN A 116 4.46 0.63 9.15
C ASN A 116 3.34 1.66 8.97
N ILE A 117 2.65 1.59 7.85
CA ILE A 117 1.55 2.50 7.50
C ILE A 117 0.23 1.81 7.77
N GLN A 118 -0.71 2.54 8.37
CA GLN A 118 -2.06 2.05 8.61
C GLN A 118 -3.09 2.58 7.61
N ASN A 119 -2.80 3.67 6.91
CA ASN A 119 -3.79 4.39 6.09
C ASN A 119 -4.52 3.51 5.05
N VAL A 120 -3.88 2.44 4.56
CA VAL A 120 -4.50 1.48 3.63
C VAL A 120 -5.68 0.73 4.27
N ILE A 121 -5.76 0.63 5.61
CA ILE A 121 -6.91 0.05 6.32
C ILE A 121 -8.19 0.87 6.09
N SER A 122 -8.06 2.17 5.86
CA SER A 122 -9.20 3.07 5.65
C SER A 122 -9.91 2.90 4.30
N LEU A 123 -9.35 2.08 3.40
CA LEU A 123 -9.92 1.81 2.07
C LEU A 123 -10.81 0.57 2.12
N ASP A 124 -12.09 0.75 1.81
CA ASP A 124 -13.07 -0.32 1.75
C ASP A 124 -12.93 -1.14 0.45
N PRO A 125 -12.50 -2.42 0.50
CA PRO A 125 -12.37 -3.24 -0.69
C PRO A 125 -13.66 -3.39 -1.50
N PHE A 126 -14.83 -3.34 -0.83
CA PHE A 126 -16.14 -3.46 -1.49
C PHE A 126 -16.55 -2.19 -2.24
N ALA A 127 -16.00 -1.03 -1.88
CA ALA A 127 -16.28 0.24 -2.54
C ALA A 127 -15.31 0.56 -3.68
N ILE A 128 -14.26 -0.25 -3.89
CA ILE A 128 -13.24 -0.05 -4.93
C ILE A 128 -13.70 -0.69 -6.24
N ALA A 129 -13.83 0.10 -7.30
CA ALA A 129 -14.15 -0.36 -8.65
C ALA A 129 -12.93 -0.92 -9.40
N SER A 130 -11.77 -0.29 -9.21
CA SER A 130 -10.50 -0.77 -9.75
C SER A 130 -9.33 -0.22 -8.96
N THR A 131 -8.23 -0.98 -8.96
CA THR A 131 -6.95 -0.53 -8.45
C THR A 131 -5.92 -0.66 -9.54
N GLU A 132 -5.15 0.38 -9.76
CA GLU A 132 -4.05 0.41 -10.71
C GLU A 132 -2.75 0.69 -9.97
N VAL A 133 -1.71 -0.04 -10.35
CA VAL A 133 -0.37 0.11 -9.78
C VAL A 133 0.60 0.47 -10.89
N LEU A 134 1.16 1.66 -10.80
CA LEU A 134 2.25 2.13 -11.62
C LEU A 134 3.57 1.73 -10.95
N PHE A 135 4.42 1.01 -11.65
CA PHE A 135 5.72 0.58 -11.13
C PHE A 135 6.81 1.57 -11.50
N GLY A 136 7.65 1.95 -10.52
CA GLY A 136 8.68 2.96 -10.69
C GLY A 136 8.18 4.40 -10.53
N PRO A 137 9.04 5.42 -10.77
CA PRO A 137 8.70 6.80 -10.47
C PRO A 137 7.54 7.35 -11.30
N GLY A 138 6.49 7.79 -10.61
CA GLY A 138 5.33 8.50 -11.17
C GLY A 138 5.31 10.00 -10.83
N ALA A 139 6.46 10.57 -10.47
CA ALA A 139 6.54 11.90 -9.89
C ALA A 139 6.14 13.04 -10.85
N VAL A 140 6.22 12.86 -12.16
CA VAL A 140 5.75 13.87 -13.13
C VAL A 140 4.24 14.07 -12.98
N SER A 141 3.45 13.00 -12.92
CA SER A 141 2.00 13.10 -12.75
C SER A 141 1.59 13.39 -11.30
N TYR A 142 2.27 12.82 -10.30
CA TYR A 142 1.80 12.79 -8.92
C TYR A 142 2.66 13.57 -7.91
N GLY A 143 3.83 14.09 -8.31
CA GLY A 143 4.73 14.87 -7.46
C GLY A 143 5.53 14.02 -6.47
N SER A 144 5.79 14.58 -5.28
CA SER A 144 6.57 13.93 -4.22
C SER A 144 6.01 12.57 -3.82
N ASP A 145 6.88 11.70 -3.26
CA ASP A 145 6.61 10.36 -2.74
C ASP A 145 6.38 9.27 -3.80
N ALA A 146 6.12 9.65 -5.04
CA ALA A 146 5.94 8.72 -6.15
C ALA A 146 7.29 8.26 -6.74
N ILE A 147 8.22 7.78 -5.91
CA ILE A 147 9.55 7.34 -6.35
C ILE A 147 9.65 5.82 -6.58
N GLY A 148 8.96 5.03 -5.79
CA GLY A 148 8.90 3.57 -5.95
C GLY A 148 7.70 3.08 -6.76
N GLY A 149 6.62 3.85 -6.76
CA GLY A 149 5.39 3.54 -7.47
C GLY A 149 4.20 4.38 -7.04
N VAL A 150 3.11 4.25 -7.77
CA VAL A 150 1.82 4.89 -7.46
C VAL A 150 0.72 3.84 -7.44
N MET A 151 -0.13 3.88 -6.43
CA MET A 151 -1.33 3.05 -6.33
C MET A 151 -2.56 3.95 -6.48
N VAL A 152 -3.33 3.72 -7.51
CA VAL A 152 -4.55 4.49 -7.82
C VAL A 152 -5.76 3.62 -7.53
N PHE A 153 -6.55 4.02 -6.55
CA PHE A 153 -7.81 3.40 -6.18
C PHE A 153 -8.95 4.22 -6.77
N SER A 154 -9.69 3.63 -7.68
CA SER A 154 -10.92 4.22 -8.21
C SER A 154 -12.10 3.58 -7.51
N THR A 155 -12.93 4.37 -6.85
CA THR A 155 -14.10 3.86 -6.12
C THR A 155 -15.34 3.81 -7.03
N LEU A 156 -16.37 3.08 -6.60
CA LEU A 156 -17.62 2.97 -7.34
C LEU A 156 -18.20 4.36 -7.64
N SER A 157 -18.67 4.57 -8.86
CA SER A 157 -19.28 5.84 -9.31
C SER A 157 -20.77 5.67 -9.63
N PRO A 158 -21.61 6.70 -9.37
CA PRO A 158 -23.02 6.67 -9.70
C PRO A 158 -23.24 6.47 -11.20
N GLN A 159 -24.07 5.47 -11.54
CA GLN A 159 -24.50 5.22 -12.93
C GLN A 159 -25.66 6.15 -13.29
N LEU A 160 -25.66 6.63 -14.52
CA LEU A 160 -26.78 7.39 -15.08
C LEU A 160 -27.72 6.48 -15.89
N SER A 161 -29.01 6.74 -15.86
CA SER A 161 -29.95 6.03 -16.73
C SER A 161 -29.72 6.40 -18.20
N LYS A 162 -29.69 5.41 -19.06
CA LYS A 162 -29.64 5.60 -20.52
C LYS A 162 -31.02 6.02 -21.10
N THR A 163 -32.07 5.90 -20.32
CA THR A 163 -33.46 6.20 -20.71
C THR A 163 -34.06 7.28 -19.80
N GLU A 164 -35.25 7.73 -20.09
CA GLU A 164 -36.01 8.65 -19.21
C GLU A 164 -36.48 7.98 -17.90
N LYS A 165 -36.50 6.63 -17.85
CA LYS A 165 -36.92 5.90 -16.66
C LYS A 165 -35.76 5.82 -15.67
N PRO A 166 -35.97 6.06 -14.37
CA PRO A 166 -34.98 5.83 -13.35
C PRO A 166 -34.53 4.38 -13.33
N GLN A 167 -33.26 4.17 -13.04
CA GLN A 167 -32.66 2.86 -12.83
C GLN A 167 -32.16 2.76 -11.39
N VAL A 168 -32.60 1.74 -10.66
CA VAL A 168 -32.06 1.40 -9.33
C VAL A 168 -31.19 0.17 -9.49
N TYR A 169 -30.03 0.18 -8.85
CA TYR A 169 -29.07 -0.92 -8.88
C TYR A 169 -28.34 -0.99 -7.54
N GLY A 170 -27.77 -2.15 -7.24
CA GLY A 170 -27.03 -2.30 -6.01
C GLY A 170 -26.57 -3.71 -5.77
N SER A 171 -25.90 -3.91 -4.66
CA SER A 171 -25.59 -5.24 -4.14
C SER A 171 -25.55 -5.27 -2.61
N ALA A 172 -25.80 -6.45 -2.06
CA ALA A 172 -25.60 -6.75 -0.66
C ALA A 172 -24.74 -8.00 -0.53
N THR A 173 -23.74 -7.96 0.34
CA THR A 173 -22.79 -9.06 0.57
C THR A 173 -22.72 -9.38 2.06
N LEU A 174 -22.77 -10.65 2.39
CA LEU A 174 -22.40 -11.18 3.72
C LEU A 174 -21.17 -12.06 3.55
N ARG A 175 -20.18 -11.90 4.42
CA ARG A 175 -18.93 -12.67 4.40
C ARG A 175 -18.55 -13.13 5.81
N GLY A 176 -18.00 -14.34 5.90
CA GLY A 176 -17.42 -14.89 7.12
C GLY A 176 -16.13 -15.64 6.83
N ALA A 177 -15.19 -15.66 7.79
CA ALA A 177 -13.94 -16.39 7.71
C ALA A 177 -13.59 -17.06 9.05
N THR A 178 -13.00 -18.26 8.99
CA THR A 178 -12.79 -19.11 10.18
C THR A 178 -11.53 -18.75 10.97
N ALA A 179 -10.45 -18.32 10.32
CA ALA A 179 -9.19 -18.04 11.00
C ALA A 179 -9.26 -16.83 11.93
N SER A 180 -10.10 -15.85 11.63
CA SER A 180 -10.31 -14.64 12.44
C SER A 180 -11.70 -14.56 13.07
N GLY A 181 -12.58 -15.52 12.84
CA GLY A 181 -13.99 -15.41 13.25
C GLY A 181 -14.66 -14.17 12.62
N GLU A 182 -14.32 -13.86 11.38
CA GLU A 182 -14.81 -12.69 10.68
C GLU A 182 -16.30 -12.74 10.45
N PHE A 183 -16.94 -11.58 10.65
CA PHE A 183 -18.27 -11.27 10.13
C PHE A 183 -18.21 -9.91 9.42
N THR A 184 -18.58 -9.89 8.14
CA THR A 184 -18.64 -8.65 7.33
C THR A 184 -19.96 -8.57 6.62
N GLY A 185 -20.63 -7.42 6.75
CA GLY A 185 -21.82 -7.03 6.00
C GLY A 185 -21.54 -5.81 5.16
N HIS A 186 -21.82 -5.89 3.87
CA HIS A 186 -21.70 -4.78 2.92
C HIS A 186 -23.00 -4.60 2.14
N ALA A 187 -23.35 -3.35 1.88
CA ALA A 187 -24.39 -3.01 0.92
C ALA A 187 -24.07 -1.70 0.19
N HIS A 188 -24.32 -1.69 -1.11
CA HIS A 188 -24.38 -0.43 -1.84
C HIS A 188 -25.66 -0.37 -2.68
N VAL A 189 -26.22 0.83 -2.78
CA VAL A 189 -27.42 1.12 -3.56
C VAL A 189 -27.18 2.38 -4.37
N GLY A 190 -27.51 2.32 -5.65
CA GLY A 190 -27.45 3.44 -6.57
C GLY A 190 -28.78 3.72 -7.25
N ALA A 191 -29.05 4.98 -7.54
CA ALA A 191 -30.20 5.43 -8.32
C ALA A 191 -29.69 6.34 -9.45
N GLY A 192 -29.94 5.93 -10.69
CA GLY A 192 -29.59 6.66 -11.90
C GLY A 192 -30.80 7.28 -12.57
N PHE A 193 -30.75 8.56 -12.80
CA PHE A 193 -31.66 9.33 -13.67
C PHE A 193 -30.89 9.75 -14.93
N LYS A 194 -31.54 10.38 -15.88
CA LYS A 194 -30.91 10.79 -17.15
C LYS A 194 -29.68 11.72 -16.96
N LYS A 195 -29.74 12.64 -15.99
CA LYS A 195 -28.70 13.64 -15.72
C LYS A 195 -28.12 13.54 -14.31
N TRP A 196 -28.74 12.77 -13.42
CA TRP A 196 -28.38 12.68 -12.02
C TRP A 196 -28.13 11.23 -11.63
N GLY A 197 -27.14 11.00 -10.79
CA GLY A 197 -26.87 9.71 -10.22
C GLY A 197 -26.50 9.83 -8.74
N PHE A 198 -26.92 8.85 -7.97
CA PHE A 198 -26.65 8.73 -6.54
C PHE A 198 -26.08 7.35 -6.25
N LEU A 199 -25.18 7.25 -5.30
CA LEU A 199 -24.64 5.98 -4.83
C LEU A 199 -24.31 6.10 -3.35
N THR A 200 -24.85 5.19 -2.55
CA THR A 200 -24.51 5.03 -1.14
C THR A 200 -23.93 3.65 -0.93
N SER A 201 -22.83 3.55 -0.19
CA SER A 201 -22.18 2.30 0.20
C SER A 201 -21.92 2.31 1.69
N PHE A 202 -22.17 1.17 2.33
CA PHE A 202 -21.91 0.94 3.75
C PHE A 202 -21.29 -0.44 3.93
N THR A 203 -20.25 -0.53 4.76
CA THR A 203 -19.60 -1.79 5.15
C THR A 203 -19.34 -1.78 6.64
N TYR A 204 -19.69 -2.87 7.32
CA TYR A 204 -19.27 -3.15 8.70
C TYR A 204 -18.55 -4.50 8.73
N SER A 205 -17.39 -4.50 9.35
CA SER A 205 -16.57 -5.69 9.51
C SER A 205 -16.16 -5.86 10.97
N LYS A 206 -16.26 -7.09 11.47
CA LYS A 206 -15.79 -7.50 12.79
C LYS A 206 -14.84 -8.66 12.63
N PHE A 207 -13.66 -8.54 13.20
CA PHE A 207 -12.62 -9.54 13.20
C PHE A 207 -12.22 -9.88 14.63
N GLY A 208 -12.25 -11.17 14.98
CA GLY A 208 -11.68 -11.68 16.22
C GLY A 208 -10.17 -11.89 16.10
N ASP A 209 -9.57 -12.44 17.12
CA ASP A 209 -8.15 -12.74 17.15
C ASP A 209 -7.75 -13.78 16.11
N LEU A 210 -6.64 -13.51 15.42
CA LEU A 210 -6.18 -14.28 14.29
C LEU A 210 -5.55 -15.61 14.74
N LYS A 211 -5.97 -16.70 14.11
CA LYS A 211 -5.41 -18.04 14.28
C LYS A 211 -4.38 -18.34 13.20
N GLN A 212 -3.13 -18.55 13.59
CA GLN A 212 -2.04 -19.00 12.71
C GLN A 212 -2.07 -20.52 12.49
N GLY A 213 -1.24 -21.03 11.57
CA GLY A 213 -1.09 -22.46 11.30
C GLY A 213 -0.34 -23.21 12.41
N THR A 214 -0.37 -24.53 12.32
CA THR A 214 0.30 -25.43 13.28
C THR A 214 1.67 -25.91 12.78
N CYS A 215 1.89 -25.97 11.47
CA CYS A 215 3.11 -26.53 10.87
C CYS A 215 4.11 -25.43 10.50
N GLY A 216 5.17 -25.22 11.28
CA GLY A 216 6.22 -24.21 10.97
C GLY A 216 7.04 -23.80 12.19
N PRO A 217 7.81 -22.69 12.11
CA PRO A 217 8.69 -22.25 13.19
C PRO A 217 7.97 -22.01 14.51
N GLU A 218 8.53 -22.56 15.58
CA GLU A 218 8.00 -22.37 16.95
C GLU A 218 8.26 -20.94 17.46
N ASP A 219 9.28 -20.26 16.94
CA ASP A 219 9.60 -18.86 17.25
C ASP A 219 8.42 -17.90 16.96
N TYR A 220 7.46 -18.32 16.13
CA TYR A 220 6.27 -17.52 15.82
C TYR A 220 5.10 -17.75 16.80
N ILE A 221 5.25 -18.67 17.78
CA ILE A 221 4.24 -18.91 18.80
C ILE A 221 4.33 -17.81 19.86
N GLN A 222 3.20 -17.18 20.13
CA GLN A 222 3.09 -16.23 21.25
C GLN A 222 3.25 -16.94 22.57
N LYS A 223 4.25 -16.56 23.38
CA LYS A 223 4.56 -17.22 24.67
C LYS A 223 3.58 -16.81 25.78
N TYR A 224 3.26 -15.54 25.86
CA TYR A 224 2.46 -14.98 26.94
C TYR A 224 1.27 -14.19 26.42
N ILE A 225 0.18 -14.24 27.19
CA ILE A 225 -1.00 -13.39 27.05
C ILE A 225 -1.03 -12.45 28.25
N VAL A 226 -1.16 -11.16 27.99
CA VAL A 226 -1.29 -10.14 29.04
C VAL A 226 -2.73 -9.68 29.09
N GLN A 227 -3.31 -9.70 30.29
CA GLN A 227 -4.61 -9.13 30.56
C GLN A 227 -4.40 -7.90 31.46
N PRO A 228 -4.64 -6.68 30.96
CA PRO A 228 -4.61 -5.49 31.79
C PRO A 228 -5.53 -5.63 32.98
N ASN A 229 -5.01 -5.41 34.18
CA ASN A 229 -5.78 -5.49 35.41
C ASN A 229 -5.37 -4.37 36.37
N TYR A 230 -6.25 -3.40 36.52
CA TYR A 230 -6.08 -2.29 37.43
C TYR A 230 -7.40 -1.89 38.10
N LEU A 231 -7.29 -1.40 39.34
CA LEU A 231 -8.42 -0.93 40.13
C LEU A 231 -8.17 0.52 40.48
N VAL A 232 -9.06 1.41 40.04
CA VAL A 232 -9.01 2.83 40.38
C VAL A 232 -8.97 2.99 41.91
N GLY A 233 -8.04 3.84 42.39
CA GLY A 233 -7.81 4.09 43.80
C GLY A 233 -7.09 2.98 44.61
N LYS A 234 -6.59 1.92 43.89
CA LYS A 234 -5.90 0.80 44.59
C LYS A 234 -4.54 0.46 43.99
N SER A 235 -4.50 -0.23 42.86
CA SER A 235 -3.24 -0.75 42.28
C SER A 235 -3.35 -1.20 40.86
N VAL A 236 -2.21 -1.37 40.19
CA VAL A 236 -2.04 -2.11 38.95
C VAL A 236 -1.43 -3.46 39.26
N ASN A 237 -2.00 -4.52 38.73
CA ASN A 237 -1.47 -5.88 38.83
C ASN A 237 -1.89 -6.66 37.59
N ASP A 238 -1.20 -6.42 36.48
CA ASP A 238 -1.50 -7.05 35.20
C ASP A 238 -1.27 -8.55 35.28
N ILE A 239 -2.16 -9.31 34.66
CA ILE A 239 -2.12 -10.78 34.70
C ILE A 239 -1.38 -11.28 33.47
N VAL A 240 -0.23 -11.94 33.68
CA VAL A 240 0.54 -12.59 32.64
C VAL A 240 0.29 -14.08 32.72
N THR A 241 -0.27 -14.67 31.66
CA THR A 241 -0.51 -16.11 31.56
C THR A 241 0.28 -16.72 30.40
N VAL A 242 0.71 -17.96 30.55
CA VAL A 242 1.32 -18.69 29.45
C VAL A 242 0.25 -19.00 28.42
N ASN A 243 0.52 -18.73 27.16
CA ASN A 243 -0.38 -19.08 26.07
C ASN A 243 -0.35 -20.60 25.84
N THR A 244 -1.47 -21.26 26.09
CA THR A 244 -1.64 -22.70 25.84
C THR A 244 -2.21 -23.03 24.47
N ASN A 245 -2.59 -21.98 23.69
CA ASN A 245 -3.12 -22.14 22.34
C ASN A 245 -2.12 -21.60 21.31
N GLU A 246 -1.27 -22.47 20.77
CA GLU A 246 -0.24 -22.13 19.79
C GLU A 246 -0.75 -21.44 18.52
N ARG A 247 -2.04 -21.62 18.21
CA ARG A 247 -2.65 -20.99 17.04
C ARG A 247 -3.05 -19.53 17.29
N LEU A 248 -3.32 -19.16 18.52
CA LEU A 248 -3.90 -17.86 18.85
C LEU A 248 -2.85 -16.77 18.89
N GLN A 249 -3.10 -15.68 18.17
CA GLN A 249 -2.34 -14.44 18.18
C GLN A 249 -3.23 -13.35 18.80
N THR A 250 -3.07 -13.06 20.10
CA THR A 250 -3.93 -12.17 20.87
C THR A 250 -3.13 -11.11 21.63
N PRO A 251 -3.60 -9.84 21.71
CA PRO A 251 -4.76 -9.30 21.01
C PRO A 251 -4.45 -9.01 19.54
N SER A 252 -5.37 -9.26 18.61
CA SER A 252 -5.22 -8.89 17.20
C SER A 252 -6.55 -8.52 16.51
N GLY A 253 -7.68 -8.80 17.13
CA GLY A 253 -9.01 -8.49 16.61
C GLY A 253 -9.31 -6.99 16.56
N TYR A 254 -10.26 -6.59 15.69
CA TYR A 254 -10.75 -5.23 15.57
C TYR A 254 -12.10 -5.17 14.82
N ASP A 255 -12.76 -4.03 14.94
CA ASP A 255 -13.97 -3.71 14.19
C ASP A 255 -13.70 -2.51 13.29
N GLN A 256 -14.41 -2.44 12.17
CA GLN A 256 -14.32 -1.32 11.23
C GLN A 256 -15.65 -1.07 10.55
N PHE A 257 -15.98 0.19 10.32
CA PHE A 257 -17.06 0.56 9.41
C PHE A 257 -16.62 1.62 8.40
N ASN A 258 -17.21 1.55 7.22
CA ASN A 258 -16.94 2.43 6.10
C ASN A 258 -18.25 2.93 5.51
N ILE A 259 -18.28 4.22 5.14
CA ILE A 259 -19.40 4.86 4.47
C ILE A 259 -18.88 5.62 3.26
N MET A 260 -19.54 5.47 2.13
CA MET A 260 -19.31 6.27 0.94
C MET A 260 -20.65 6.77 0.39
N GLN A 261 -20.71 8.07 0.11
CA GLN A 261 -21.86 8.70 -0.54
C GLN A 261 -21.36 9.48 -1.75
N LYS A 262 -21.90 9.18 -2.93
CA LYS A 262 -21.58 9.92 -4.15
C LYS A 262 -22.81 10.48 -4.83
N PHE A 263 -22.62 11.64 -5.41
CA PHE A 263 -23.59 12.34 -6.21
C PHE A 263 -22.94 12.74 -7.52
N ARG A 264 -23.63 12.49 -8.64
CA ARG A 264 -23.17 12.82 -9.99
C ARG A 264 -24.20 13.62 -10.73
N TYR A 265 -23.77 14.68 -11.40
CA TYR A 265 -24.57 15.50 -12.29
C TYR A 265 -23.90 15.65 -13.65
N ALA A 266 -24.54 15.14 -14.70
CA ALA A 266 -24.08 15.27 -16.08
C ALA A 266 -25.23 15.80 -16.96
N PRO A 267 -25.38 17.13 -17.08
CA PRO A 267 -26.44 17.74 -17.85
C PRO A 267 -26.38 17.40 -19.34
N ASN A 268 -25.18 17.08 -19.84
CA ASN A 268 -24.90 16.66 -21.21
C ASN A 268 -23.65 15.79 -21.24
N GLN A 269 -23.27 15.28 -22.42
CA GLN A 269 -22.10 14.40 -22.60
C GLN A 269 -20.74 15.09 -22.41
N ARG A 270 -20.71 16.42 -22.33
CA ARG A 270 -19.47 17.23 -22.25
C ARG A 270 -19.14 17.70 -20.84
N LEU A 271 -20.08 17.66 -19.92
CA LEU A 271 -19.90 18.14 -18.56
C LEU A 271 -20.32 17.07 -17.56
N ASN A 272 -19.44 16.76 -16.64
CA ASN A 272 -19.63 15.82 -15.55
C ASN A 272 -19.16 16.46 -14.23
N LEU A 273 -20.04 16.56 -13.27
CA LEU A 273 -19.73 17.00 -11.91
C LEU A 273 -20.03 15.86 -10.96
N GLU A 274 -19.06 15.50 -10.12
CA GLU A 274 -19.20 14.49 -9.10
C GLU A 274 -18.78 15.04 -7.74
N TYR A 275 -19.62 14.83 -6.73
CA TYR A 275 -19.26 15.01 -5.34
C TYR A 275 -19.17 13.63 -4.67
N ALA A 276 -18.16 13.45 -3.83
CA ALA A 276 -17.95 12.23 -3.07
C ALA A 276 -17.65 12.55 -1.61
N PHE A 277 -18.29 11.82 -0.71
CA PHE A 277 -18.01 11.76 0.70
C PHE A 277 -17.56 10.35 1.06
N HIS A 278 -16.43 10.24 1.76
CA HIS A 278 -15.91 8.99 2.30
C HIS A 278 -15.69 9.14 3.79
N TYR A 279 -16.01 8.10 4.54
CA TYR A 279 -15.70 7.99 5.96
C TYR A 279 -15.33 6.55 6.29
N SER A 280 -14.25 6.38 7.04
CA SER A 280 -13.79 5.10 7.57
C SER A 280 -13.35 5.26 9.01
N GLN A 281 -13.73 4.33 9.87
CA GLN A 281 -13.30 4.29 11.27
C GLN A 281 -13.09 2.87 11.73
N THR A 282 -11.98 2.63 12.43
CA THR A 282 -11.71 1.38 13.15
C THR A 282 -12.02 1.52 14.64
N SER A 283 -12.19 0.41 15.35
CA SER A 283 -11.96 0.38 16.80
C SER A 283 -10.48 0.61 17.13
N GLU A 284 -10.11 0.65 18.40
CA GLU A 284 -8.73 0.40 18.79
C GLU A 284 -8.33 -1.01 18.31
N TYR A 285 -7.06 -1.18 17.93
CA TYR A 285 -6.50 -2.47 17.52
C TYR A 285 -5.04 -2.59 17.93
N ALA A 286 -4.68 -3.77 18.39
CA ALA A 286 -3.35 -4.02 18.89
C ALA A 286 -2.29 -4.00 17.79
N ARG A 287 -1.17 -3.40 18.07
CA ARG A 287 0.05 -3.60 17.31
C ARG A 287 0.74 -4.86 17.82
N TYR A 288 0.39 -5.98 17.22
CA TYR A 288 0.74 -7.31 17.71
C TYR A 288 2.25 -7.53 17.92
N ASP A 289 3.12 -7.05 17.01
CA ASP A 289 4.57 -7.16 17.15
C ASP A 289 5.11 -6.48 18.43
N ARG A 290 4.48 -5.41 18.90
CA ARG A 290 4.87 -4.73 20.14
C ARG A 290 4.47 -5.51 21.38
N HIS A 291 3.35 -6.21 21.34
CA HIS A 291 2.94 -7.11 22.44
C HIS A 291 3.87 -8.32 22.60
N GLN A 292 4.69 -8.65 21.58
CA GLN A 292 5.67 -9.73 21.64
C GLN A 292 7.02 -9.29 22.22
N ARG A 293 7.24 -7.98 22.44
CA ARG A 293 8.49 -7.51 23.03
C ARG A 293 8.62 -7.91 24.48
N MET A 294 9.80 -8.42 24.81
CA MET A 294 10.11 -8.94 26.14
C MET A 294 11.09 -8.00 26.86
N ARG A 295 10.92 -7.85 28.16
CA ARG A 295 11.84 -7.16 29.06
C ARG A 295 12.03 -8.00 30.32
N ASN A 296 13.27 -8.37 30.64
CA ASN A 296 13.58 -9.21 31.82
C ASN A 296 12.76 -10.53 31.87
N GLY A 297 12.53 -11.15 30.69
CA GLY A 297 11.81 -12.43 30.59
C GLY A 297 10.28 -12.35 30.66
N LEU A 298 9.70 -11.16 30.79
CA LEU A 298 8.24 -10.90 30.77
C LEU A 298 7.88 -9.96 29.61
N PRO A 299 6.61 -9.92 29.18
CA PRO A 299 6.14 -8.93 28.21
C PRO A 299 6.44 -7.49 28.71
N ARG A 300 6.95 -6.66 27.81
CA ARG A 300 7.24 -5.24 28.14
C ARG A 300 5.96 -4.43 28.36
N TYR A 301 4.96 -4.66 27.52
CA TYR A 301 3.74 -3.86 27.50
C TYR A 301 2.52 -4.67 27.96
N ALA A 302 1.68 -4.04 28.77
CA ALA A 302 0.33 -4.51 29.04
C ALA A 302 -0.64 -4.06 27.92
N GLU A 303 -0.42 -2.87 27.36
CA GLU A 303 -1.21 -2.31 26.28
C GLU A 303 -0.30 -1.65 25.24
N TRP A 304 -0.46 -1.97 23.96
CA TRP A 304 0.13 -1.25 22.87
C TRP A 304 -0.79 -1.30 21.66
N ASN A 305 -1.58 -0.25 21.43
CA ASN A 305 -2.64 -0.20 20.46
C ASN A 305 -2.49 1.01 19.53
N TYR A 306 -3.08 0.89 18.36
CA TYR A 306 -3.44 2.00 17.49
C TYR A 306 -4.93 2.27 17.54
N GLY A 307 -5.36 3.44 17.13
CA GLY A 307 -6.74 3.76 16.88
C GLY A 307 -7.50 4.35 18.09
N PRO A 308 -8.78 4.69 17.89
CA PRO A 308 -9.48 4.57 16.59
C PRO A 308 -8.78 5.31 15.48
N GLN A 309 -8.57 4.65 14.32
CA GLN A 309 -8.09 5.33 13.12
C GLN A 309 -9.30 5.81 12.32
N LYS A 310 -9.31 7.11 11.98
CA LYS A 310 -10.41 7.73 11.23
C LYS A 310 -9.88 8.41 9.99
N TRP A 311 -10.60 8.26 8.91
CA TRP A 311 -10.39 8.99 7.67
C TRP A 311 -11.72 9.51 7.15
N MET A 312 -11.75 10.80 6.82
CA MET A 312 -12.87 11.44 6.15
C MET A 312 -12.34 12.18 4.93
N MET A 313 -13.05 12.08 3.80
CA MET A 313 -12.75 12.86 2.60
C MET A 313 -14.03 13.42 2.01
N ASN A 314 -14.03 14.71 1.72
CA ASN A 314 -14.98 15.39 0.86
C ASN A 314 -14.25 15.77 -0.43
N GLN A 315 -14.81 15.41 -1.58
CA GLN A 315 -14.22 15.66 -2.88
C GLN A 315 -15.25 16.23 -3.83
N THR A 316 -14.83 17.18 -4.65
CA THR A 316 -15.61 17.67 -5.80
C THR A 316 -14.75 17.56 -7.04
N LYS A 317 -15.27 16.90 -8.06
CA LYS A 317 -14.59 16.65 -9.34
C LYS A 317 -15.45 17.21 -10.48
N LEU A 318 -14.87 18.06 -11.30
CA LEU A 318 -15.44 18.59 -12.52
C LEU A 318 -14.67 18.06 -13.73
N GLU A 319 -15.35 17.49 -14.70
CA GLU A 319 -14.76 17.07 -15.97
C GLU A 319 -15.51 17.76 -17.12
N SER A 320 -14.76 18.33 -18.05
CA SER A 320 -15.32 18.97 -19.25
C SER A 320 -14.56 18.51 -20.49
N SER A 321 -15.30 18.10 -21.52
CA SER A 321 -14.77 17.77 -22.85
C SER A 321 -15.16 18.82 -23.92
N ARG A 322 -15.25 20.08 -23.49
CA ARG A 322 -15.48 21.21 -24.40
C ARG A 322 -14.15 21.71 -24.98
N SER A 323 -13.91 21.41 -26.24
CA SER A 323 -12.70 21.87 -26.95
C SER A 323 -12.66 23.39 -27.08
N ASN A 324 -11.46 23.96 -26.85
CA ASN A 324 -11.13 25.35 -27.10
C ASN A 324 -9.62 25.49 -27.49
N VAL A 325 -9.09 26.69 -27.57
CA VAL A 325 -7.69 26.94 -27.95
C VAL A 325 -6.72 26.30 -26.93
N MET A 326 -7.06 26.34 -25.65
CA MET A 326 -6.16 25.84 -24.58
C MET A 326 -6.31 24.35 -24.34
N TYR A 327 -7.52 23.80 -24.36
CA TYR A 327 -7.75 22.38 -24.03
C TYR A 327 -8.89 21.78 -24.84
N ASP A 328 -8.87 20.46 -24.96
CA ASP A 328 -9.97 19.63 -25.45
C ASP A 328 -10.66 18.90 -24.30
N SER A 329 -9.94 18.68 -23.22
CA SER A 329 -10.49 18.12 -21.98
C SER A 329 -9.87 18.81 -20.77
N LEU A 330 -10.72 19.05 -19.76
CA LEU A 330 -10.36 19.67 -18.48
C LEU A 330 -10.87 18.78 -17.34
N LYS A 331 -10.04 18.58 -16.32
CA LYS A 331 -10.42 18.03 -15.03
C LYS A 331 -10.02 19.01 -13.93
N VAL A 332 -10.94 19.31 -13.03
CA VAL A 332 -10.67 20.04 -11.79
C VAL A 332 -11.09 19.16 -10.63
N ASN A 333 -10.21 18.97 -9.69
CA ASN A 333 -10.44 18.13 -8.51
C ASN A 333 -10.06 18.94 -7.26
N GLY A 334 -11.00 19.09 -6.33
CA GLY A 334 -10.78 19.71 -5.04
C GLY A 334 -11.20 18.76 -3.93
N ALA A 335 -10.38 18.65 -2.88
CA ALA A 335 -10.71 17.78 -1.76
C ALA A 335 -10.27 18.36 -0.42
N PHE A 336 -11.03 18.00 0.62
CA PHE A 336 -10.71 18.20 2.01
C PHE A 336 -10.75 16.86 2.73
N GLN A 337 -9.68 16.54 3.49
CA GLN A 337 -9.55 15.29 4.22
C GLN A 337 -9.21 15.57 5.69
N ILE A 338 -9.69 14.71 6.56
CA ILE A 338 -9.28 14.61 7.96
C ILE A 338 -8.76 13.20 8.20
N PHE A 339 -7.55 13.10 8.76
CA PHE A 339 -6.97 11.86 9.27
C PHE A 339 -6.79 12.01 10.77
N GLU A 340 -7.28 11.03 11.52
CA GLU A 340 -7.01 10.91 12.96
C GLU A 340 -6.43 9.53 13.22
N GLU A 341 -5.33 9.50 13.94
CA GLU A 341 -4.71 8.28 14.44
C GLU A 341 -4.22 8.49 15.86
N SER A 342 -4.10 7.42 16.63
CA SER A 342 -3.50 7.46 17.95
C SER A 342 -2.61 6.26 18.21
N ARG A 343 -1.73 6.39 19.21
CA ARG A 343 -0.96 5.31 19.81
C ARG A 343 -1.23 5.33 21.29
N ILE A 344 -1.55 4.17 21.81
CA ILE A 344 -1.88 3.97 23.20
C ILE A 344 -0.91 2.92 23.73
N SER A 345 -0.13 3.28 24.74
CA SER A 345 0.81 2.34 25.36
C SER A 345 0.76 2.42 26.88
N ARG A 346 0.93 1.27 27.52
CA ARG A 346 1.13 1.14 28.95
C ARG A 346 2.06 -0.04 29.22
N GLU A 347 3.16 0.20 29.88
CA GLU A 347 4.07 -0.87 30.30
C GLU A 347 3.44 -1.79 31.34
N LEU A 348 3.93 -3.01 31.40
CA LEU A 348 3.47 -4.03 32.33
C LEU A 348 3.61 -3.53 33.79
N ASN A 349 2.52 -3.62 34.56
CA ASN A 349 2.43 -3.21 35.96
C ASN A 349 2.73 -1.71 36.21
N LYS A 350 2.67 -0.85 35.20
CA LYS A 350 2.75 0.60 35.36
C LYS A 350 1.35 1.21 35.32
N SER A 351 1.16 2.28 36.12
CA SER A 351 -0.12 3.01 36.17
C SER A 351 -0.29 4.02 35.03
N LEU A 352 0.81 4.56 34.49
CA LEU A 352 0.77 5.55 33.43
C LEU A 352 0.43 4.93 32.08
N ARG A 353 -0.74 5.26 31.54
CA ARG A 353 -1.18 4.95 30.17
C ARG A 353 -0.99 6.19 29.31
N GLU A 354 -0.13 6.10 28.32
CA GLU A 354 0.17 7.19 27.41
C GLU A 354 -0.64 7.09 26.13
N THR A 355 -1.21 8.21 25.70
CA THR A 355 -1.94 8.32 24.44
C THR A 355 -1.34 9.47 23.62
N GLN A 356 -0.78 9.14 22.47
CA GLN A 356 -0.34 10.12 21.47
C GLN A 356 -1.36 10.16 20.34
N SER A 357 -2.02 11.31 20.16
CA SER A 357 -3.08 11.50 19.17
C SER A 357 -2.64 12.49 18.11
N GLU A 358 -2.77 12.11 16.86
CA GLU A 358 -2.44 12.91 15.69
C GLU A 358 -3.68 13.21 14.85
N ARG A 359 -3.82 14.46 14.45
CA ARG A 359 -4.85 14.94 13.54
C ARG A 359 -4.21 15.70 12.39
N VAL A 360 -4.55 15.33 11.17
CA VAL A 360 -4.14 16.04 9.95
C VAL A 360 -5.36 16.49 9.19
N GLU A 361 -5.42 17.79 8.93
CA GLU A 361 -6.39 18.39 8.01
C GLU A 361 -5.68 18.68 6.69
N ALA A 362 -6.13 18.02 5.62
CA ALA A 362 -5.48 18.10 4.32
C ALA A 362 -6.42 18.70 3.27
N TRP A 363 -5.98 19.76 2.64
CA TRP A 363 -6.63 20.40 1.50
C TRP A 363 -5.84 20.12 0.24
N SER A 364 -6.51 19.78 -0.85
CA SER A 364 -5.86 19.62 -2.14
C SER A 364 -6.73 20.17 -3.27
N ALA A 365 -6.08 20.72 -4.27
CA ALA A 365 -6.69 21.13 -5.52
C ALA A 365 -5.76 20.82 -6.68
N ASN A 366 -6.29 20.25 -7.75
CA ASN A 366 -5.55 20.06 -8.99
C ASN A 366 -6.40 20.41 -10.21
N ILE A 367 -5.74 20.94 -11.22
CA ILE A 367 -6.28 21.25 -12.54
C ILE A 367 -5.44 20.50 -13.54
N ASP A 368 -6.06 19.62 -14.31
CA ASP A 368 -5.42 18.81 -15.34
C ASP A 368 -6.09 19.12 -16.69
N LEU A 369 -5.28 19.43 -17.70
CA LEU A 369 -5.71 19.82 -19.04
C LEU A 369 -5.08 18.89 -20.07
N ARG A 370 -5.85 18.54 -21.09
CA ARG A 370 -5.38 17.79 -22.26
C ARG A 370 -5.70 18.57 -23.51
N LYS A 371 -4.70 18.71 -24.40
CA LYS A 371 -4.83 19.27 -25.74
C LYS A 371 -4.32 18.29 -26.77
N ASP A 372 -5.19 17.89 -27.69
CA ASP A 372 -4.83 17.08 -28.85
C ASP A 372 -4.42 18.05 -29.98
N VAL A 373 -3.10 18.24 -30.16
CA VAL A 373 -2.53 19.18 -31.14
C VAL A 373 -2.62 18.58 -32.54
N LEU A 374 -2.36 17.29 -32.65
CA LEU A 374 -2.50 16.48 -33.84
C LEU A 374 -3.19 15.18 -33.48
N THR A 375 -3.65 14.41 -34.46
CA THR A 375 -4.18 13.07 -34.23
C THR A 375 -3.15 12.11 -33.63
N SER A 376 -1.87 12.44 -33.75
CA SER A 376 -0.72 11.67 -33.24
C SER A 376 0.00 12.36 -32.08
N LEU A 377 -0.43 13.55 -31.63
CA LEU A 377 0.27 14.34 -30.62
C LEU A 377 -0.71 14.93 -29.62
N SER A 378 -0.61 14.52 -28.38
CA SER A 378 -1.36 15.04 -27.23
C SER A 378 -0.41 15.68 -26.23
N ILE A 379 -0.80 16.83 -25.68
CA ILE A 379 -0.11 17.51 -24.59
C ILE A 379 -1.03 17.51 -23.36
N PHE A 380 -0.47 17.10 -22.24
CA PHE A 380 -1.10 17.15 -20.92
C PHE A 380 -0.34 18.13 -20.06
N TYR A 381 -1.03 18.97 -19.33
CA TYR A 381 -0.41 19.93 -18.43
C TYR A 381 -1.35 20.30 -17.30
N GLY A 382 -0.80 20.75 -16.20
CA GLY A 382 -1.61 21.04 -15.05
C GLY A 382 -0.85 21.64 -13.88
N ALA A 383 -1.61 21.92 -12.83
CA ALA A 383 -1.11 22.43 -11.58
C ALA A 383 -1.77 21.72 -10.40
N GLU A 384 -1.02 21.58 -9.32
CA GLU A 384 -1.47 20.93 -8.08
C GLU A 384 -1.07 21.79 -6.87
N TYR A 385 -1.97 21.88 -5.91
CA TYR A 385 -1.73 22.46 -4.61
C TYR A 385 -2.19 21.51 -3.52
N VAL A 386 -1.34 21.31 -2.50
CA VAL A 386 -1.65 20.51 -1.32
C VAL A 386 -1.21 21.26 -0.07
N GLN A 387 -2.07 21.30 0.94
CA GLN A 387 -1.78 21.85 2.26
C GLN A 387 -2.19 20.84 3.33
N ASN A 388 -1.33 20.63 4.32
CA ASN A 388 -1.64 19.84 5.51
C ASN A 388 -1.39 20.67 6.77
N ASN A 389 -2.33 20.64 7.70
CA ASN A 389 -2.15 21.14 9.07
C ASN A 389 -2.06 19.93 10.01
N VAL A 390 -0.97 19.83 10.74
CA VAL A 390 -0.69 18.72 11.67
C VAL A 390 -0.83 19.22 13.09
N THR A 391 -1.61 18.49 13.89
CA THR A 391 -1.70 18.66 15.34
C THR A 391 -1.40 17.31 15.99
N SER A 392 -0.52 17.29 16.97
CA SER A 392 -0.17 16.11 17.76
C SER A 392 -0.20 16.47 19.24
N ILE A 393 -0.83 15.61 20.03
CA ILE A 393 -1.05 15.80 21.48
C ILE A 393 -0.61 14.53 22.18
N GLY A 394 0.14 14.68 23.27
CA GLY A 394 0.47 13.60 24.20
C GLY A 394 -0.27 13.78 25.53
N GLU A 395 -0.99 12.75 25.95
CA GLU A 395 -1.75 12.71 27.19
C GLU A 395 -1.37 11.45 27.98
N GLY A 396 -1.03 11.60 29.25
CA GLY A 396 -0.83 10.53 30.21
C GLY A 396 -2.02 10.41 31.13
N LEU A 397 -2.54 9.21 31.31
CA LEU A 397 -3.57 8.86 32.30
C LEU A 397 -2.99 7.89 33.33
N ASP A 398 -2.91 8.29 34.59
CA ASP A 398 -2.69 7.34 35.67
C ASP A 398 -3.97 6.54 35.90
N VAL A 399 -3.96 5.25 35.55
CA VAL A 399 -5.16 4.39 35.62
C VAL A 399 -5.58 4.03 37.04
N VAL A 400 -4.75 4.39 38.06
CA VAL A 400 -5.05 4.16 39.47
C VAL A 400 -5.66 5.44 40.11
N THR A 401 -5.04 6.59 39.90
CA THR A 401 -5.53 7.86 40.50
C THR A 401 -6.57 8.54 39.61
N ASN A 402 -6.66 8.15 38.32
CA ASN A 402 -7.46 8.79 37.29
C ASN A 402 -7.06 10.25 37.03
N GLU A 403 -5.81 10.59 37.34
CA GLU A 403 -5.23 11.91 37.06
C GLU A 403 -4.64 11.94 35.65
N THR A 404 -4.83 13.05 34.96
CA THR A 404 -4.24 13.27 33.64
C THR A 404 -2.99 14.13 33.74
N SER A 405 -2.01 13.85 32.87
CA SER A 405 -0.76 14.59 32.73
C SER A 405 -0.44 14.85 31.27
N VAL A 406 0.40 15.84 31.00
CA VAL A 406 0.90 16.07 29.65
C VAL A 406 2.17 15.22 29.46
N VAL A 407 2.19 14.43 28.40
CA VAL A 407 3.39 13.69 27.96
C VAL A 407 3.84 14.19 26.60
N ALA A 408 5.04 13.78 26.17
CA ALA A 408 5.59 14.19 24.88
C ALA A 408 4.66 13.82 23.72
N SER A 409 4.36 14.80 22.87
CA SER A 409 3.68 14.53 21.60
C SER A 409 4.66 13.89 20.61
N ARG A 410 4.13 13.16 19.64
CA ARG A 410 4.98 12.50 18.63
C ARG A 410 5.58 13.49 17.64
N TYR A 411 4.82 14.51 17.27
CA TYR A 411 5.19 15.52 16.27
C TYR A 411 5.04 16.93 16.82
N PRO A 412 5.80 17.91 16.31
CA PRO A 412 5.50 19.31 16.54
C PRO A 412 4.19 19.70 15.84
N LYS A 413 3.56 20.77 16.26
CA LYS A 413 2.51 21.41 15.49
C LYS A 413 3.11 21.91 14.17
N ALA A 414 2.55 21.53 13.03
CA ALA A 414 3.19 21.82 11.76
C ALA A 414 2.19 22.13 10.63
N LYS A 415 2.69 22.87 9.64
CA LYS A 415 2.03 23.08 8.35
C LYS A 415 2.98 22.65 7.24
N TRP A 416 2.45 21.87 6.32
CA TRP A 416 3.18 21.39 5.15
C TRP A 416 2.42 21.82 3.89
N TYR A 417 3.15 22.35 2.91
CA TYR A 417 2.60 22.80 1.64
C TYR A 417 3.40 22.19 0.50
N SER A 418 2.71 21.85 -0.60
CA SER A 418 3.32 21.43 -1.85
C SER A 418 2.59 22.08 -3.03
N MET A 419 3.34 22.67 -3.94
CA MET A 419 2.83 23.27 -5.17
C MET A 419 3.58 22.64 -6.33
N GLY A 420 2.87 22.24 -7.39
CA GLY A 420 3.49 21.64 -8.56
C GLY A 420 2.86 22.12 -9.85
N VAL A 421 3.69 22.26 -10.88
CA VAL A 421 3.26 22.45 -12.25
C VAL A 421 3.94 21.43 -13.14
N TYR A 422 3.20 20.87 -14.10
CA TYR A 422 3.73 19.82 -14.94
C TYR A 422 3.25 19.93 -16.38
N THR A 423 4.01 19.32 -17.28
CA THR A 423 3.64 19.08 -18.67
C THR A 423 4.11 17.69 -19.08
N GLN A 424 3.30 17.02 -19.89
CA GLN A 424 3.63 15.73 -20.52
C GLN A 424 3.23 15.79 -21.98
N VAL A 425 3.95 15.09 -22.82
CA VAL A 425 3.71 14.96 -24.25
C VAL A 425 3.62 13.48 -24.58
N GLU A 426 2.59 13.11 -25.30
CA GLU A 426 2.46 11.78 -25.93
C GLU A 426 2.43 11.96 -27.44
N TRP A 427 3.34 11.27 -28.11
CA TRP A 427 3.52 11.35 -29.55
C TRP A 427 3.62 9.99 -30.20
N GLU A 428 2.78 9.74 -31.21
CA GLU A 428 2.84 8.56 -32.08
C GLU A 428 3.40 8.96 -33.46
N PRO A 429 4.74 9.09 -33.63
CA PRO A 429 5.36 9.53 -34.88
C PRO A 429 5.07 8.59 -36.04
N ILE A 430 4.99 7.32 -35.77
CA ILE A 430 4.58 6.27 -36.70
C ILE A 430 3.64 5.31 -35.96
N LYS A 431 2.75 4.67 -36.70
CA LYS A 431 1.81 3.69 -36.13
C LYS A 431 2.53 2.67 -35.24
N ARG A 432 2.02 2.49 -34.01
CA ARG A 432 2.52 1.55 -32.99
C ARG A 432 3.86 1.91 -32.32
N LEU A 433 4.37 3.12 -32.50
CA LEU A 433 5.48 3.66 -31.75
C LEU A 433 4.98 4.87 -30.98
N ASN A 434 4.85 4.73 -29.66
CA ASN A 434 4.47 5.83 -28.77
C ASN A 434 5.70 6.30 -28.00
N ILE A 435 5.89 7.61 -27.96
CA ILE A 435 6.90 8.29 -27.16
C ILE A 435 6.17 9.16 -26.15
N ALA A 436 6.47 9.01 -24.88
CA ALA A 436 5.97 9.86 -23.82
C ALA A 436 7.14 10.56 -23.13
N ALA A 437 7.02 11.87 -22.91
CA ALA A 437 7.99 12.64 -22.16
C ALA A 437 7.29 13.64 -21.25
N GLY A 438 7.84 13.88 -20.07
CA GLY A 438 7.23 14.77 -19.10
C GLY A 438 8.23 15.49 -18.23
N LEU A 439 7.82 16.64 -17.74
CA LEU A 439 8.57 17.49 -16.83
C LEU A 439 7.64 18.07 -15.78
N ARG A 440 8.09 18.09 -14.52
CA ARG A 440 7.37 18.72 -13.41
C ARG A 440 8.35 19.48 -12.52
N TYR A 441 7.94 20.66 -12.11
CA TYR A 441 8.55 21.41 -11.02
C TYR A 441 7.63 21.37 -9.80
N ASN A 442 8.19 21.05 -8.66
CA ASN A 442 7.51 21.08 -7.35
C ASN A 442 8.26 21.99 -6.40
N HIS A 443 7.52 22.79 -5.65
CA HIS A 443 8.02 23.54 -4.50
C HIS A 443 7.29 23.07 -3.24
N TYR A 444 8.03 22.83 -2.16
CA TYR A 444 7.44 22.50 -0.87
C TYR A 444 7.91 23.44 0.22
N LEU A 445 7.10 23.61 1.25
CA LEU A 445 7.38 24.42 2.42
C LEU A 445 6.84 23.70 3.67
N ILE A 446 7.68 23.59 4.71
CA ILE A 446 7.32 23.07 6.02
C ILE A 446 7.56 24.17 7.06
N SER A 447 6.59 24.35 7.96
CA SER A 447 6.73 25.19 9.14
C SER A 447 6.34 24.38 10.36
N SER A 448 7.26 24.18 11.30
CA SER A 448 7.08 23.38 12.51
C SER A 448 7.28 24.24 13.75
N ASP A 449 6.45 24.00 14.79
CA ASP A 449 6.51 24.68 16.09
C ASP A 449 6.64 23.62 17.19
N TYR A 450 7.81 23.52 17.79
CA TYR A 450 8.16 22.54 18.83
C TYR A 450 7.80 23.00 20.24
N SER A 451 7.39 24.27 20.44
CA SER A 451 7.05 24.82 21.77
C SER A 451 5.92 24.04 22.48
N THR A 452 5.10 23.31 21.70
CA THR A 452 3.98 22.51 22.22
C THR A 452 4.26 21.01 22.22
N ALA A 453 5.48 20.58 21.91
CA ALA A 453 5.80 19.17 21.73
C ALA A 453 5.99 18.41 23.06
N GLY A 454 6.18 19.12 24.16
CA GLY A 454 6.37 18.51 25.49
C GLY A 454 7.79 17.99 25.75
N TYR A 455 8.76 18.39 24.91
CA TYR A 455 10.19 18.11 25.06
C TYR A 455 11.03 19.26 24.52
N GLU A 456 12.24 19.43 25.07
CA GLU A 456 13.19 20.44 24.63
C GLU A 456 13.95 20.01 23.38
N VAL A 457 14.25 20.96 22.49
CA VAL A 457 15.02 20.73 21.25
C VAL A 457 16.28 21.58 21.24
N PRO A 458 17.41 21.11 20.62
CA PRO A 458 18.69 21.82 20.57
C PRO A 458 18.77 22.91 19.48
N PHE A 459 17.63 23.37 18.99
CA PHE A 459 17.50 24.36 17.94
C PHE A 459 16.29 25.26 18.19
N ASP A 460 16.10 26.30 17.41
CA ASP A 460 14.95 27.20 17.58
C ASP A 460 13.63 26.42 17.47
N GLU A 461 12.72 26.62 18.42
CA GLU A 461 11.44 25.91 18.47
C GLU A 461 10.60 26.09 17.19
N LYS A 462 10.78 27.21 16.48
CA LYS A 462 10.09 27.49 15.22
C LYS A 462 11.02 27.28 14.03
N GLN A 463 10.82 26.18 13.32
CA GLN A 463 11.60 25.80 12.17
C GLN A 463 10.84 26.02 10.85
N LYS A 464 11.57 26.39 9.82
CA LYS A 464 11.04 26.48 8.44
C LYS A 464 12.03 25.82 7.48
N SER A 465 11.51 24.98 6.60
CA SER A 465 12.28 24.36 5.52
C SER A 465 11.52 24.52 4.22
N ASN A 466 12.24 24.84 3.14
CA ASN A 466 11.67 24.88 1.80
C ASN A 466 12.69 24.39 0.78
N ALA A 467 12.21 23.76 -0.29
CA ALA A 467 13.04 23.44 -1.44
C ALA A 467 12.19 23.27 -2.70
N GLY A 468 12.84 23.43 -3.85
CA GLY A 468 12.31 23.08 -5.16
C GLY A 468 12.90 21.77 -5.66
N SER A 469 12.11 21.01 -6.43
CA SER A 469 12.55 19.76 -7.07
C SER A 469 12.01 19.65 -8.48
N VAL A 470 12.83 19.11 -9.39
CA VAL A 470 12.45 18.81 -10.77
C VAL A 470 12.36 17.31 -10.95
N SER A 471 11.25 16.84 -11.52
CA SER A 471 11.06 15.48 -11.97
C SER A 471 10.91 15.43 -13.47
N ALA A 472 11.39 14.37 -14.10
CA ALA A 472 11.29 14.16 -15.54
C ALA A 472 11.10 12.68 -15.85
N ASN A 473 10.46 12.40 -16.98
CA ASN A 473 10.44 11.06 -17.55
C ASN A 473 10.52 11.12 -19.06
N ILE A 474 11.06 10.07 -19.65
CA ILE A 474 10.98 9.80 -21.09
C ILE A 474 10.81 8.29 -21.27
N GLY A 475 9.85 7.93 -22.09
CA GLY A 475 9.54 6.53 -22.33
C GLY A 475 9.18 6.27 -23.77
N LEU A 476 9.44 5.06 -24.20
CA LEU A 476 9.16 4.54 -25.53
C LEU A 476 8.40 3.25 -25.42
N ASN A 477 7.32 3.15 -26.16
CA ASN A 477 6.53 1.94 -26.30
C ASN A 477 6.43 1.59 -27.78
N TRP A 478 6.97 0.44 -28.15
CA TRP A 478 7.03 -0.01 -29.55
C TRP A 478 6.36 -1.38 -29.72
N ARG A 479 5.45 -1.44 -30.69
CA ARG A 479 4.71 -2.64 -31.09
C ARG A 479 5.04 -3.00 -32.52
N PRO A 480 6.24 -3.58 -32.83
CA PRO A 480 6.71 -3.81 -34.20
C PRO A 480 5.74 -4.64 -35.02
N ASN A 481 5.03 -5.58 -34.40
CA ASN A 481 3.98 -6.36 -35.03
C ASN A 481 2.87 -6.75 -34.01
N ARG A 482 1.84 -7.44 -34.50
CA ARG A 482 0.77 -7.99 -33.64
C ARG A 482 1.34 -9.06 -32.71
N GLY A 483 1.44 -8.78 -31.44
CA GLY A 483 1.87 -9.69 -30.39
C GLY A 483 3.23 -9.38 -29.77
N TRP A 484 3.97 -8.38 -30.22
CA TRP A 484 5.13 -7.87 -29.51
C TRP A 484 4.83 -6.51 -28.88
N LEU A 485 5.30 -6.32 -27.66
CA LEU A 485 5.30 -5.06 -26.94
C LEU A 485 6.66 -4.87 -26.30
N MET A 486 7.36 -3.79 -26.65
CA MET A 486 8.65 -3.40 -26.11
C MET A 486 8.51 -2.04 -25.45
N ARG A 487 8.97 -1.94 -24.22
CA ARG A 487 8.94 -0.71 -23.42
C ARG A 487 10.33 -0.36 -22.96
N LEU A 488 10.70 0.90 -23.06
CA LEU A 488 11.91 1.46 -22.45
C LEU A 488 11.49 2.75 -21.76
N ASN A 489 11.80 2.90 -20.49
CA ASN A 489 11.45 4.08 -19.73
C ASN A 489 12.62 4.52 -18.84
N TYR A 490 12.89 5.81 -18.81
CA TYR A 490 13.69 6.46 -17.80
C TYR A 490 12.79 7.44 -17.04
N ALA A 491 12.87 7.45 -15.73
CA ALA A 491 12.12 8.36 -14.89
C ALA A 491 12.95 8.81 -13.69
N ARG A 492 12.96 10.12 -13.45
CA ARG A 492 13.48 10.74 -12.24
C ARG A 492 12.35 11.20 -11.36
N GLY A 493 12.27 10.65 -10.16
CA GLY A 493 11.35 11.03 -9.11
C GLY A 493 12.06 11.66 -7.92
N PHE A 494 11.29 12.28 -7.03
CA PHE A 494 11.79 12.81 -5.76
C PHE A 494 10.81 12.57 -4.63
N ARG A 495 11.32 12.62 -3.41
CA ARG A 495 10.52 12.69 -2.20
C ARG A 495 11.00 13.87 -1.34
N ALA A 496 10.09 14.80 -1.07
CA ALA A 496 10.32 15.85 -0.09
C ALA A 496 10.25 15.28 1.32
N PRO A 497 11.09 15.73 2.27
CA PRO A 497 10.88 15.45 3.68
C PRO A 497 9.48 15.89 4.10
N ASN A 498 8.90 15.17 5.04
CA ASN A 498 7.64 15.53 5.65
C ASN A 498 7.79 15.73 7.16
N VAL A 499 6.70 15.97 7.88
CA VAL A 499 6.72 16.22 9.33
C VAL A 499 7.15 14.97 10.10
N ASP A 500 6.80 13.75 9.63
CA ASP A 500 7.31 12.51 10.25
C ASP A 500 8.83 12.38 10.12
N ASP A 501 9.40 12.78 8.98
CA ASP A 501 10.84 12.69 8.80
C ASP A 501 11.60 13.69 9.69
N MET A 502 11.11 14.94 9.74
CA MET A 502 11.83 16.06 10.35
C MET A 502 11.56 16.22 11.83
N GLY A 503 10.37 15.85 12.30
CA GLY A 503 9.85 16.28 13.60
C GLY A 503 9.59 15.19 14.63
N LYS A 504 9.77 13.92 14.32
CA LYS A 504 9.37 12.87 15.25
C LYS A 504 10.32 12.63 16.41
N LEU A 505 9.74 12.41 17.59
CA LEU A 505 10.37 11.76 18.73
C LEU A 505 9.74 10.36 18.88
N PHE A 506 10.56 9.30 18.86
CA PHE A 506 10.02 7.95 18.70
C PHE A 506 11.00 6.83 19.10
N ASP A 507 10.54 5.86 19.90
CA ASP A 507 11.19 4.57 20.14
C ASP A 507 11.30 3.76 18.83
N SER A 508 12.46 3.74 18.23
CA SER A 508 12.70 3.09 16.94
C SER A 508 12.96 1.60 17.04
N ALA A 509 13.72 1.19 18.03
CA ALA A 509 14.05 -0.18 18.38
C ALA A 509 14.33 -0.23 19.89
N ASP A 510 14.52 -1.42 20.45
CA ASP A 510 14.86 -1.57 21.86
C ASP A 510 16.19 -0.87 22.17
N GLY A 511 16.19 0.05 23.16
CA GLY A 511 17.34 0.87 23.51
C GLY A 511 17.72 1.97 22.50
N TYR A 512 16.85 2.34 21.55
CA TYR A 512 17.10 3.39 20.57
C TYR A 512 15.94 4.37 20.45
N VAL A 513 16.23 5.66 20.46
CA VAL A 513 15.27 6.74 20.23
C VAL A 513 15.64 7.56 19.00
N THR A 514 14.66 7.81 18.13
CA THR A 514 14.83 8.72 16.99
C THR A 514 14.39 10.11 17.38
N VAL A 515 15.26 11.10 17.15
CA VAL A 515 15.05 12.51 17.50
C VAL A 515 14.84 13.37 16.24
N PRO A 516 14.25 14.57 16.36
CA PRO A 516 13.99 15.49 15.25
C PRO A 516 15.24 15.94 14.49
N ASN A 517 15.11 16.11 13.16
CA ASN A 517 16.10 16.76 12.29
C ASN A 517 15.43 17.72 11.29
N PRO A 518 15.41 19.04 11.55
CA PRO A 518 14.80 20.00 10.65
C PRO A 518 15.63 20.31 9.39
N SER A 519 16.86 19.80 9.25
CA SER A 519 17.78 20.13 8.14
C SER A 519 17.73 19.17 6.95
N LEU A 520 16.76 18.25 6.92
CA LEU A 520 16.61 17.28 5.85
C LEU A 520 16.32 17.91 4.49
N LYS A 521 16.89 17.29 3.45
CA LYS A 521 16.74 17.66 2.03
C LYS A 521 15.96 16.57 1.27
N PRO A 522 15.44 16.87 0.06
CA PRO A 522 14.81 15.86 -0.77
C PRO A 522 15.75 14.71 -1.13
N GLU A 523 15.19 13.49 -1.21
CA GLU A 523 15.82 12.34 -1.85
C GLU A 523 15.35 12.21 -3.30
N TYR A 524 16.21 11.65 -4.17
CA TYR A 524 15.95 11.49 -5.60
C TYR A 524 16.18 10.06 -6.04
N ALA A 525 15.27 9.56 -6.89
CA ALA A 525 15.42 8.25 -7.51
C ALA A 525 15.47 8.38 -9.03
N ASP A 526 16.52 7.85 -9.63
CA ASP A 526 16.68 7.69 -11.07
C ASP A 526 16.44 6.22 -11.43
N ASN A 527 15.42 5.95 -12.24
CA ASN A 527 14.99 4.61 -12.62
C ASN A 527 15.11 4.40 -14.13
N ILE A 528 15.62 3.27 -14.54
CA ILE A 528 15.56 2.76 -15.90
C ILE A 528 14.83 1.42 -15.92
N GLU A 529 13.92 1.24 -16.88
CA GLU A 529 13.11 0.03 -17.02
C GLU A 529 13.09 -0.43 -18.48
N LEU A 530 13.28 -1.73 -18.69
CA LEU A 530 13.10 -2.40 -19.98
C LEU A 530 12.04 -3.50 -19.83
N GLY A 531 10.93 -3.37 -20.58
CA GLY A 531 9.84 -4.33 -20.60
C GLY A 531 9.70 -4.98 -21.97
N LEU A 532 9.50 -6.28 -21.97
CA LEU A 532 9.23 -7.09 -23.16
C LEU A 532 7.99 -7.94 -22.90
N ALA A 533 7.00 -7.87 -23.79
CA ALA A 533 5.88 -8.79 -23.76
C ALA A 533 5.66 -9.41 -25.13
N LYS A 534 5.32 -10.69 -25.13
CA LYS A 534 4.99 -11.46 -26.33
C LYS A 534 3.67 -12.18 -26.14
N LYS A 535 2.77 -11.95 -27.07
CA LYS A 535 1.50 -12.65 -27.20
C LYS A 535 1.59 -13.66 -28.33
N PHE A 536 1.28 -14.91 -28.04
CA PHE A 536 1.23 -15.99 -29.00
C PHE A 536 -0.25 -16.34 -29.25
N GLY A 537 -0.80 -15.86 -30.35
CA GLY A 537 -2.23 -16.00 -30.63
C GLY A 537 -3.08 -15.50 -29.47
N THR A 538 -4.13 -16.24 -29.12
CA THR A 538 -5.04 -15.95 -27.99
C THR A 538 -4.75 -16.81 -26.76
N PHE A 539 -3.76 -17.71 -26.85
CA PHE A 539 -3.58 -18.76 -25.84
C PHE A 539 -2.44 -18.52 -24.86
N LEU A 540 -1.42 -17.69 -25.21
CA LEU A 540 -0.28 -17.47 -24.32
C LEU A 540 0.22 -16.02 -24.40
N THR A 541 0.40 -15.41 -23.25
CA THR A 541 1.12 -14.13 -23.09
C THR A 541 2.25 -14.32 -22.11
N ILE A 542 3.44 -13.84 -22.46
CA ILE A 542 4.60 -13.78 -21.58
C ILE A 542 5.04 -12.33 -21.49
N ASP A 543 5.26 -11.83 -20.30
CA ASP A 543 5.86 -10.51 -20.06
C ASP A 543 7.06 -10.63 -19.14
N VAL A 544 8.09 -9.82 -19.40
CA VAL A 544 9.27 -9.72 -18.56
C VAL A 544 9.66 -8.25 -18.47
N THR A 545 9.91 -7.77 -17.28
CA THR A 545 10.36 -6.40 -17.01
C THR A 545 11.58 -6.43 -16.11
N GLY A 546 12.70 -5.91 -16.62
CA GLY A 546 13.91 -5.65 -15.84
C GLY A 546 13.97 -4.17 -15.46
N TYR A 547 14.45 -3.86 -14.25
CA TYR A 547 14.57 -2.48 -13.78
C TYR A 547 15.82 -2.29 -12.92
N TYR A 548 16.29 -1.03 -12.90
CA TYR A 548 17.36 -0.55 -12.02
C TYR A 548 16.97 0.84 -11.51
N THR A 549 17.08 1.03 -10.20
CA THR A 549 16.81 2.31 -9.53
C THR A 549 18.00 2.71 -8.68
N HIS A 550 18.48 3.91 -8.88
CA HIS A 550 19.52 4.56 -8.09
C HIS A 550 18.90 5.65 -7.22
N LEU A 551 19.01 5.51 -5.91
CA LEU A 551 18.47 6.44 -4.92
C LEU A 551 19.61 7.26 -4.32
N ASN A 552 19.55 8.58 -4.52
CA ASN A 552 20.52 9.55 -3.98
C ASN A 552 19.92 10.32 -2.81
N ASN A 553 20.77 10.74 -1.88
CA ASN A 553 20.38 11.47 -0.68
C ASN A 553 19.30 10.74 0.11
N ALA A 554 19.35 9.41 0.14
CA ALA A 554 18.34 8.61 0.83
C ALA A 554 18.26 9.04 2.31
N ILE A 555 17.04 9.32 2.75
CA ILE A 555 16.75 9.63 4.14
C ILE A 555 16.72 8.31 4.90
N VAL A 556 17.73 8.11 5.73
CA VAL A 556 17.96 6.90 6.53
C VAL A 556 18.25 7.28 7.97
N ARG A 557 18.05 6.33 8.89
CA ARG A 557 18.35 6.52 10.30
C ARG A 557 19.81 6.26 10.57
N ARG A 558 20.47 7.17 11.32
CA ARG A 558 21.88 7.09 11.71
C ARG A 558 22.04 7.42 13.18
N ASN A 559 23.07 6.85 13.81
CA ASN A 559 23.48 7.26 15.15
C ASN A 559 23.86 8.75 15.15
N SER A 560 23.49 9.46 16.19
CA SER A 560 23.65 10.91 16.28
C SER A 560 23.76 11.33 17.74
N THR A 561 23.76 12.65 17.97
CA THR A 561 23.70 13.25 19.29
C THR A 561 22.48 14.15 19.40
N PHE A 562 21.96 14.31 20.60
CA PHE A 562 20.89 15.24 20.91
C PHE A 562 21.28 16.04 22.18
N ASN A 563 21.29 17.36 22.10
CA ASN A 563 21.85 18.24 23.14
C ASN A 563 23.30 17.88 23.52
N GLY A 564 24.10 17.39 22.54
CA GLY A 564 25.48 16.98 22.78
C GLY A 564 25.67 15.60 23.41
N SER A 565 24.60 14.86 23.73
CA SER A 565 24.62 13.51 24.28
C SER A 565 24.32 12.45 23.23
N GLU A 566 25.02 11.31 23.27
CA GLU A 566 24.72 10.11 22.47
C GLU A 566 23.56 9.30 23.03
N THR A 567 23.10 9.61 24.24
CA THR A 567 22.01 8.95 24.93
C THR A 567 20.94 9.94 25.37
N LEU A 568 19.68 9.50 25.39
CA LEU A 568 18.53 10.26 25.86
C LEU A 568 17.66 9.33 26.71
N SER A 569 17.26 9.79 27.89
CA SER A 569 16.27 9.06 28.69
C SER A 569 14.89 9.21 28.04
N TYR A 570 14.31 8.10 27.59
CA TYR A 570 13.04 8.04 26.90
C TYR A 570 12.23 6.83 27.39
N GLU A 571 10.98 7.05 27.80
CA GLU A 571 10.12 6.01 28.41
C GLU A 571 10.81 5.24 29.56
N GLY A 572 11.61 5.97 30.39
CA GLY A 572 12.29 5.42 31.56
C GLY A 572 13.52 4.56 31.27
N GLU A 573 14.05 4.59 30.04
CA GLU A 573 15.27 3.93 29.62
C GLU A 573 16.28 4.91 29.03
N ASP A 574 17.57 4.66 29.23
CA ASP A 574 18.65 5.37 28.54
C ASP A 574 18.81 4.80 27.13
N CYS A 575 18.19 5.47 26.17
CA CYS A 575 18.19 5.09 24.77
C CYS A 575 19.34 5.75 24.00
N ARG A 576 19.96 5.02 23.09
CA ARG A 576 20.93 5.57 22.15
C ARG A 576 20.21 6.46 21.13
N VAL A 577 20.77 7.64 20.89
CA VAL A 577 20.18 8.63 19.99
C VAL A 577 20.44 8.27 18.53
N GLN A 578 19.37 8.29 17.77
CA GLN A 578 19.39 8.20 16.30
C GLN A 578 18.64 9.39 15.69
N MET A 579 19.04 9.76 14.46
CA MET A 579 18.44 10.86 13.72
C MET A 579 18.29 10.47 12.26
N LEU A 580 17.23 10.90 11.59
CA LEU A 580 17.12 10.76 10.13
C LEU A 580 18.07 11.74 9.45
N GLN A 581 18.82 11.26 8.46
CA GLN A 581 19.83 12.03 7.73
C GLN A 581 19.82 11.68 6.24
N ASN A 582 20.19 12.62 5.37
CA ASN A 582 20.44 12.38 3.95
C ASN A 582 21.85 11.79 3.75
N ALA A 583 22.04 10.57 4.20
CA ALA A 583 23.37 9.97 4.35
C ALA A 583 23.64 8.76 3.45
N ALA A 584 22.64 8.29 2.68
CA ALA A 584 22.81 7.05 1.96
C ALA A 584 22.60 7.15 0.45
N VAL A 585 23.28 6.26 -0.25
CA VAL A 585 23.02 5.88 -1.63
C VAL A 585 22.47 4.46 -1.60
N ALA A 586 21.34 4.24 -2.25
CA ALA A 586 20.79 2.90 -2.38
C ALA A 586 20.62 2.53 -3.85
N ASN A 587 20.86 1.27 -4.16
CA ASN A 587 20.68 0.73 -5.50
C ASN A 587 19.75 -0.47 -5.41
N VAL A 588 18.70 -0.47 -6.22
CA VAL A 588 17.74 -1.56 -6.30
C VAL A 588 17.61 -2.00 -7.76
N CYS A 589 17.78 -3.29 -8.01
CA CYS A 589 17.50 -3.87 -9.33
C CYS A 589 16.66 -5.13 -9.20
N GLY A 590 16.00 -5.51 -10.27
CA GLY A 590 15.21 -6.72 -10.24
C GLY A 590 14.58 -7.07 -11.57
N VAL A 591 13.88 -8.21 -11.55
CA VAL A 591 13.14 -8.75 -12.69
C VAL A 591 11.77 -9.20 -12.20
N GLN A 592 10.76 -8.79 -12.95
CA GLN A 592 9.38 -9.26 -12.81
C GLN A 592 9.01 -10.02 -14.09
N ALA A 593 8.46 -11.22 -13.95
CA ALA A 593 7.98 -11.97 -15.10
C ALA A 593 6.56 -12.49 -14.87
N GLY A 594 5.77 -12.44 -15.92
CA GLY A 594 4.40 -12.91 -15.97
C GLY A 594 4.19 -13.91 -17.11
N LEU A 595 3.33 -14.88 -16.85
CA LEU A 595 2.86 -15.84 -17.84
C LEU A 595 1.37 -16.04 -17.68
N ASP A 596 0.60 -15.75 -18.74
CA ASP A 596 -0.83 -15.98 -18.81
C ASP A 596 -1.12 -16.94 -19.97
N ALA A 597 -1.66 -18.12 -19.67
CA ALA A 597 -1.98 -19.13 -20.68
C ALA A 597 -3.46 -19.53 -20.58
N LYS A 598 -4.10 -19.66 -21.74
CA LYS A 598 -5.45 -20.24 -21.90
C LYS A 598 -5.30 -21.49 -22.73
N PHE A 599 -5.46 -22.64 -22.10
CA PHE A 599 -5.38 -23.93 -22.77
C PHE A 599 -6.71 -24.64 -22.65
N ALA A 600 -7.21 -25.15 -23.78
CA ALA A 600 -8.60 -25.54 -23.94
C ALA A 600 -9.61 -24.37 -23.69
N LYS A 601 -10.90 -24.60 -23.88
CA LYS A 601 -11.94 -23.57 -23.83
C LYS A 601 -12.14 -22.96 -22.44
N TRP A 602 -11.83 -23.71 -21.37
CA TRP A 602 -12.24 -23.39 -20.01
C TRP A 602 -11.10 -23.32 -19.00
N PHE A 603 -9.87 -23.72 -19.40
CA PHE A 603 -8.74 -23.75 -18.48
C PHE A 603 -7.78 -22.59 -18.73
N TYR A 604 -7.27 -22.01 -17.65
CA TYR A 604 -6.25 -20.98 -17.70
C TYR A 604 -5.18 -21.21 -16.64
N PHE A 605 -3.99 -20.70 -16.92
CA PHE A 605 -2.90 -20.63 -15.97
C PHE A 605 -2.39 -19.18 -15.91
N ASN A 606 -2.13 -18.69 -14.69
CA ASN A 606 -1.48 -17.40 -14.44
C ASN A 606 -0.29 -17.62 -13.53
N GLY A 607 0.86 -17.09 -13.89
CA GLY A 607 2.08 -17.14 -13.10
C GLY A 607 2.70 -15.75 -12.99
N ARG A 608 3.14 -15.38 -11.80
CA ARG A 608 3.90 -14.14 -11.52
C ARG A 608 5.08 -14.49 -10.65
N ILE A 609 6.25 -13.99 -11.03
CA ILE A 609 7.49 -14.13 -10.26
C ILE A 609 8.18 -12.77 -10.14
N ASN A 610 8.76 -12.52 -8.97
CA ASN A 610 9.47 -11.27 -8.68
C ASN A 610 10.78 -11.61 -7.99
N TYR A 611 11.85 -11.12 -8.56
CA TYR A 611 13.19 -11.15 -7.96
C TYR A 611 13.71 -9.73 -7.86
N GLN A 612 14.19 -9.37 -6.69
CA GLN A 612 14.75 -8.05 -6.45
C GLN A 612 15.99 -8.15 -5.56
N TYR A 613 16.91 -7.23 -5.78
CA TYR A 613 18.17 -7.12 -5.06
C TYR A 613 18.40 -5.65 -4.76
N GLY A 614 18.51 -5.32 -3.49
CA GLY A 614 18.73 -3.96 -3.01
C GLY A 614 19.95 -3.90 -2.10
N ARG A 615 20.75 -2.84 -2.24
CA ARG A 615 21.86 -2.51 -1.35
C ARG A 615 21.83 -1.03 -1.01
N GLU A 616 22.11 -0.72 0.26
CA GLU A 616 22.26 0.63 0.77
C GLU A 616 23.60 0.78 1.46
N GLU A 617 24.18 1.96 1.40
CA GLU A 617 25.45 2.28 2.02
C GLU A 617 25.24 2.64 3.50
N LEU A 618 26.05 2.04 4.38
CA LEU A 618 26.10 2.32 5.81
C LEU A 618 27.12 3.43 6.12
N ASP A 619 27.11 3.94 7.37
CA ASP A 619 28.00 5.01 7.83
C ASP A 619 29.49 4.69 7.69
N ASN A 620 29.85 3.43 7.83
CA ASN A 620 31.21 2.93 7.70
C ASN A 620 31.63 2.65 6.25
N GLY A 621 30.79 2.99 5.25
CA GLY A 621 31.01 2.70 3.84
C GLY A 621 30.70 1.26 3.42
N GLU A 622 30.34 0.38 4.35
CA GLU A 622 29.87 -0.97 4.02
C GLU A 622 28.49 -0.96 3.38
N LYS A 623 28.14 -2.05 2.70
CA LYS A 623 26.84 -2.18 2.02
C LYS A 623 25.96 -3.21 2.71
N SER A 624 24.85 -2.75 3.26
CA SER A 624 23.77 -3.60 3.80
C SER A 624 22.74 -3.93 2.73
N PRO A 625 22.05 -5.07 2.80
CA PRO A 625 20.83 -5.29 2.04
C PRO A 625 19.79 -4.23 2.36
N SER A 626 19.02 -3.77 1.34
CA SER A 626 17.96 -2.81 1.54
C SER A 626 16.74 -3.46 2.23
N ARG A 627 16.23 -2.81 3.26
CA ARG A 627 15.15 -3.31 4.12
C ARG A 627 13.90 -3.74 3.37
N HIS A 628 13.47 -3.01 2.36
CA HIS A 628 12.22 -3.24 1.64
C HIS A 628 12.38 -4.08 0.36
N ALA A 629 13.59 -4.60 0.10
CA ALA A 629 13.83 -5.57 -0.96
C ALA A 629 13.37 -6.97 -0.49
N ALA A 630 12.09 -7.25 -0.65
CA ALA A 630 11.53 -8.55 -0.27
C ALA A 630 12.25 -9.71 -0.99
N PRO A 631 12.38 -10.89 -0.36
CA PRO A 631 12.92 -12.07 -1.01
C PRO A 631 12.15 -12.44 -2.27
N PHE A 632 12.69 -13.35 -3.09
CA PHE A 632 11.96 -13.91 -4.25
C PHE A 632 10.54 -14.33 -3.86
N PHE A 633 9.54 -13.84 -4.58
CA PHE A 633 8.13 -14.11 -4.28
C PHE A 633 7.28 -14.15 -5.55
N GLY A 634 6.10 -14.70 -5.41
CA GLY A 634 5.16 -14.70 -6.51
C GLY A 634 3.89 -15.48 -6.24
N ARG A 635 3.14 -15.70 -7.33
CA ARG A 635 1.85 -16.39 -7.35
C ARG A 635 1.77 -17.26 -8.58
N MET A 636 1.18 -18.46 -8.43
CA MET A 636 0.80 -19.32 -9.54
C MET A 636 -0.66 -19.74 -9.35
N ALA A 637 -1.43 -19.79 -10.42
CA ALA A 637 -2.83 -20.19 -10.39
C ALA A 637 -3.20 -21.03 -11.60
N LEU A 638 -3.94 -22.09 -11.36
CA LEU A 638 -4.56 -22.94 -12.37
C LEU A 638 -6.07 -22.86 -12.18
N GLY A 639 -6.78 -22.35 -13.18
CA GLY A 639 -8.21 -22.12 -13.10
C GLY A 639 -9.02 -22.84 -14.16
N PHE A 640 -10.25 -23.15 -13.77
CA PHE A 640 -11.32 -23.63 -14.64
C PHE A 640 -12.44 -22.60 -14.58
N LYS A 641 -12.89 -22.11 -15.75
CA LYS A 641 -13.99 -21.15 -15.86
C LYS A 641 -15.01 -21.62 -16.90
N HIS A 642 -16.22 -21.90 -16.42
CA HIS A 642 -17.31 -22.32 -17.27
C HIS A 642 -18.60 -21.64 -16.83
N GLU A 643 -19.23 -20.87 -17.70
CA GLU A 643 -20.51 -20.15 -17.52
C GLU A 643 -20.76 -19.62 -16.09
N LYS A 644 -21.30 -20.48 -15.21
CA LYS A 644 -21.71 -20.14 -13.84
C LYS A 644 -20.66 -20.46 -12.78
N VAL A 645 -19.63 -21.21 -13.13
CA VAL A 645 -18.65 -21.75 -12.17
C VAL A 645 -17.25 -21.32 -12.55
N THR A 646 -16.52 -20.78 -11.58
CA THR A 646 -15.07 -20.61 -11.67
C THR A 646 -14.44 -21.32 -10.49
N VAL A 647 -13.49 -22.22 -10.73
CA VAL A 647 -12.68 -22.87 -9.69
C VAL A 647 -11.22 -22.60 -10.00
N GLU A 648 -10.45 -22.23 -9.00
CA GLU A 648 -9.02 -21.95 -9.14
C GLU A 648 -8.25 -22.53 -7.97
N ALA A 649 -7.23 -23.33 -8.27
CA ALA A 649 -6.18 -23.67 -7.33
C ALA A 649 -5.04 -22.67 -7.49
N TYR A 650 -4.60 -22.04 -6.40
CA TYR A 650 -3.51 -21.09 -6.46
C TYR A 650 -2.52 -21.27 -5.31
N SER A 651 -1.30 -20.85 -5.56
CA SER A 651 -0.20 -20.90 -4.62
C SER A 651 0.43 -19.53 -4.49
N LEU A 652 0.70 -19.13 -3.26
CA LEU A 652 1.55 -18.00 -2.91
C LEU A 652 2.85 -18.54 -2.35
N TYR A 653 3.97 -17.91 -2.69
CA TYR A 653 5.27 -18.37 -2.23
C TYR A 653 6.25 -17.22 -2.00
N GLN A 654 7.19 -17.45 -1.08
CA GLN A 654 8.32 -16.58 -0.78
C GLN A 654 9.56 -17.42 -0.55
N GLY A 655 10.69 -16.99 -1.11
CA GLY A 655 12.01 -17.56 -0.82
C GLY A 655 12.53 -17.16 0.56
N ALA A 656 13.50 -17.89 1.09
CA ALA A 656 14.12 -17.53 2.35
C ALA A 656 14.96 -16.25 2.23
N CYS A 657 14.94 -15.42 3.27
CA CYS A 657 15.97 -14.41 3.53
C CYS A 657 16.86 -14.91 4.66
N ARG A 658 18.05 -15.43 4.32
CA ARG A 658 19.00 -15.98 5.29
C ARG A 658 19.62 -14.87 6.12
N ALA A 659 20.13 -15.17 7.29
CA ALA A 659 20.73 -14.23 8.24
C ALA A 659 21.82 -13.34 7.59
N GLU A 660 22.65 -13.88 6.71
CA GLU A 660 23.69 -13.17 5.95
C GLU A 660 23.13 -12.10 4.97
N ASN A 661 21.87 -12.28 4.54
CA ASN A 661 21.17 -11.37 3.62
C ASN A 661 20.12 -10.52 4.33
N MET A 662 20.04 -10.57 5.65
CA MET A 662 19.15 -9.72 6.44
C MET A 662 19.74 -8.31 6.54
N PRO A 663 18.91 -7.26 6.33
CA PRO A 663 19.30 -5.88 6.63
C PRO A 663 19.67 -5.69 8.09
N GLU A 664 20.66 -4.84 8.39
CA GLU A 664 21.10 -4.60 9.77
C GLU A 664 19.96 -4.12 10.69
N GLU A 665 19.08 -3.27 10.18
CA GLU A 665 17.89 -2.83 10.93
C GLU A 665 16.90 -3.96 11.25
N GLU A 666 16.85 -5.00 10.44
CA GLU A 666 15.94 -6.12 10.64
C GLU A 666 16.52 -7.20 11.58
N LYS A 667 17.84 -7.36 11.62
CA LYS A 667 18.51 -8.32 12.54
C LYS A 667 18.20 -8.04 14.01
N GLN A 668 17.96 -6.79 14.36
CA GLN A 668 17.66 -6.36 15.73
C GLN A 668 16.22 -6.64 16.19
N LYS A 669 15.34 -7.09 15.27
CA LYS A 669 13.92 -7.33 15.56
C LYS A 669 13.66 -8.83 15.76
N THR A 670 14.22 -9.38 16.83
CA THR A 670 14.13 -10.83 17.12
C THR A 670 12.69 -11.30 17.35
N GLU A 671 11.79 -10.41 17.76
CA GLU A 671 10.38 -10.72 17.99
C GLU A 671 9.58 -11.02 16.72
N ILE A 672 10.11 -10.65 15.53
CA ILE A 672 9.39 -10.85 14.26
C ILE A 672 9.98 -11.95 13.37
N TYR A 673 11.17 -12.45 13.67
CA TYR A 673 11.87 -13.44 12.85
C TYR A 673 12.03 -14.79 13.53
N ALA A 674 12.21 -15.84 12.74
CA ALA A 674 12.68 -17.12 13.22
C ALA A 674 14.19 -17.10 13.44
N LEU A 675 14.69 -18.00 14.26
CA LEU A 675 16.11 -18.16 14.52
C LEU A 675 16.70 -19.35 13.75
N ASP A 676 17.87 -19.18 13.14
CA ASP A 676 18.61 -20.29 12.53
C ASP A 676 19.31 -21.15 13.59
N ALA A 677 19.97 -22.21 13.16
CA ALA A 677 20.69 -23.12 14.07
C ALA A 677 21.81 -22.43 14.89
N ASN A 678 22.25 -21.25 14.49
CA ASN A 678 23.25 -20.44 15.18
C ASN A 678 22.63 -19.34 16.05
N GLY A 679 21.30 -19.27 16.12
CA GLY A 679 20.56 -18.23 16.84
C GLY A 679 20.44 -16.90 16.10
N ASN A 680 20.73 -16.83 14.80
CA ASN A 680 20.61 -15.62 14.04
C ASN A 680 19.20 -15.47 13.45
N ALA A 681 18.68 -14.24 13.44
CA ALA A 681 17.39 -13.92 12.83
C ALA A 681 17.39 -14.17 11.32
N TYR A 682 16.37 -14.84 10.81
CA TYR A 682 16.15 -15.07 9.39
C TYR A 682 14.64 -15.18 9.05
N SER A 683 14.30 -15.00 7.77
CA SER A 683 12.93 -15.24 7.28
C SER A 683 12.89 -16.56 6.50
N PRO A 684 12.20 -17.59 7.00
CA PRO A 684 12.07 -18.88 6.30
C PRO A 684 11.32 -18.75 4.98
N ALA A 685 11.65 -19.64 4.03
CA ALA A 685 10.83 -19.82 2.84
C ALA A 685 9.49 -20.45 3.19
N TRP A 686 8.46 -20.07 2.46
CA TRP A 686 7.14 -20.67 2.61
C TRP A 686 6.40 -20.76 1.27
N ILE A 687 5.45 -21.67 1.22
CA ILE A 687 4.51 -21.85 0.13
C ILE A 687 3.17 -22.25 0.72
N THR A 688 2.08 -21.66 0.21
CA THR A 688 0.71 -22.06 0.54
C THR A 688 0.02 -22.62 -0.68
N ILE A 689 -0.89 -23.55 -0.47
CA ILE A 689 -1.81 -24.09 -1.47
C ILE A 689 -3.20 -23.65 -1.07
N ASN A 690 -3.93 -23.08 -2.00
CA ASN A 690 -5.22 -22.46 -1.78
C ASN A 690 -6.18 -22.90 -2.89
N LEU A 691 -7.46 -22.98 -2.57
CA LEU A 691 -8.54 -23.29 -3.50
C LEU A 691 -9.63 -22.25 -3.37
N ARG A 692 -10.11 -21.71 -4.47
CA ARG A 692 -11.31 -20.87 -4.49
C ARG A 692 -12.32 -21.33 -5.52
N ALA A 693 -13.59 -21.07 -5.23
CA ALA A 693 -14.68 -21.30 -6.15
C ALA A 693 -15.66 -20.12 -6.12
N THR A 694 -16.11 -19.72 -7.29
CA THR A 694 -17.20 -18.76 -7.49
C THR A 694 -18.33 -19.47 -8.21
N TYR A 695 -19.54 -19.37 -7.69
CA TYR A 695 -20.73 -19.95 -8.28
C TYR A 695 -21.85 -18.93 -8.42
N ASN A 696 -22.24 -18.63 -9.66
CA ASN A 696 -23.39 -17.80 -9.99
C ASN A 696 -24.67 -18.65 -9.94
N ILE A 697 -25.31 -18.69 -8.76
CA ILE A 697 -26.44 -19.60 -8.46
C ILE A 697 -27.65 -19.23 -9.29
N TYR A 698 -28.03 -17.95 -9.26
CA TYR A 698 -29.21 -17.40 -9.93
C TYR A 698 -28.89 -15.97 -10.40
N LYS A 699 -29.75 -15.37 -11.25
CA LYS A 699 -29.59 -13.96 -11.62
C LYS A 699 -29.38 -13.10 -10.40
N GLY A 700 -28.21 -12.46 -10.30
CA GLY A 700 -27.82 -11.58 -9.22
C GLY A 700 -27.27 -12.26 -7.96
N LEU A 701 -27.41 -13.58 -7.76
CA LEU A 701 -26.86 -14.26 -6.56
C LEU A 701 -25.56 -15.00 -6.88
N THR A 702 -24.48 -14.55 -6.28
CA THR A 702 -23.13 -15.15 -6.41
C THR A 702 -22.66 -15.65 -5.05
N LEU A 703 -22.14 -16.86 -5.01
CA LEU A 703 -21.45 -17.45 -3.86
C LEU A 703 -19.96 -17.53 -4.18
N ASN A 704 -19.11 -16.97 -3.31
CA ASN A 704 -17.66 -17.13 -3.36
C ASN A 704 -17.20 -17.91 -2.12
N THR A 705 -16.38 -18.91 -2.33
CA THR A 705 -15.74 -19.70 -1.28
C THR A 705 -14.25 -19.76 -1.50
N THR A 706 -13.46 -19.65 -0.45
CA THR A 706 -12.01 -19.76 -0.50
C THR A 706 -11.54 -20.64 0.66
N LEU A 707 -10.70 -21.62 0.37
CA LEU A 707 -9.98 -22.41 1.35
C LEU A 707 -8.48 -22.08 1.19
N GLU A 708 -7.94 -21.36 2.15
CA GLU A 708 -6.57 -20.89 2.14
C GLU A 708 -5.69 -21.70 3.06
N ASN A 709 -4.41 -21.77 2.70
CA ASN A 709 -3.37 -22.44 3.49
C ASN A 709 -3.80 -23.86 3.90
N ILE A 710 -4.17 -24.69 2.92
CA ILE A 710 -4.71 -26.05 3.12
C ILE A 710 -3.76 -26.93 3.94
N ALA A 711 -2.44 -26.69 3.84
CA ALA A 711 -1.42 -27.41 4.60
C ALA A 711 -1.25 -26.88 6.04
N ASP A 712 -2.08 -25.97 6.49
CA ASP A 712 -2.04 -25.33 7.83
C ASP A 712 -0.63 -24.83 8.21
N LYS A 713 0.08 -24.23 7.26
CA LYS A 713 1.44 -23.74 7.43
C LYS A 713 1.47 -22.58 8.42
N ARG A 714 2.32 -22.63 9.45
CA ARG A 714 2.67 -21.49 10.29
C ARG A 714 3.78 -20.74 9.57
N TYR A 715 3.48 -19.57 9.05
CA TYR A 715 4.43 -18.75 8.32
C TYR A 715 4.20 -17.27 8.58
N ARG A 716 5.26 -16.52 8.42
CA ARG A 716 5.26 -15.06 8.55
C ARG A 716 5.95 -14.50 7.30
N PRO A 717 5.27 -13.71 6.46
CA PRO A 717 5.93 -13.06 5.34
C PRO A 717 7.08 -12.15 5.82
N TYR A 718 8.07 -11.96 4.99
CA TYR A 718 9.25 -11.16 5.31
C TYR A 718 8.88 -9.79 5.89
N SER A 719 9.56 -9.39 6.98
CA SER A 719 9.35 -8.13 7.70
C SER A 719 7.94 -7.96 8.30
N CYS A 720 7.16 -9.04 8.41
CA CYS A 720 5.86 -9.01 9.10
C CYS A 720 6.02 -9.29 10.59
N GLY A 721 5.27 -8.57 11.42
CA GLY A 721 5.24 -8.74 12.87
C GLY A 721 4.14 -9.69 13.36
N ILE A 722 3.23 -10.13 12.48
CA ILE A 722 2.15 -11.07 12.76
C ILE A 722 2.19 -12.20 11.74
N SER A 723 1.92 -13.43 12.20
CA SER A 723 1.85 -14.57 11.28
C SER A 723 0.58 -14.52 10.44
N ALA A 724 0.66 -15.03 9.22
CA ALA A 724 -0.48 -15.15 8.33
C ALA A 724 -1.51 -16.18 8.88
N PRO A 725 -2.76 -16.14 8.39
CA PRO A 725 -3.78 -17.11 8.75
C PRO A 725 -3.29 -18.56 8.57
N GLY A 726 -3.63 -19.44 9.50
CA GLY A 726 -3.56 -20.89 9.31
C GLY A 726 -4.58 -21.34 8.25
N ILE A 727 -5.01 -22.60 8.30
CA ILE A 727 -6.10 -23.04 7.44
C ILE A 727 -7.32 -22.14 7.65
N ASN A 728 -7.80 -21.51 6.57
CA ASN A 728 -8.86 -20.52 6.62
C ASN A 728 -9.91 -20.82 5.56
N PHE A 729 -11.15 -20.99 6.00
CA PHE A 729 -12.30 -21.09 5.11
C PHE A 729 -13.06 -19.77 5.13
N THR A 730 -13.16 -19.13 3.96
CA THR A 730 -13.93 -17.89 3.76
C THR A 730 -15.11 -18.18 2.85
N VAL A 731 -16.26 -17.67 3.21
CA VAL A 731 -17.47 -17.75 2.39
C VAL A 731 -18.11 -16.37 2.30
N SER A 732 -18.53 -15.97 1.09
CA SER A 732 -19.36 -14.78 0.90
C SER A 732 -20.52 -15.05 -0.07
N ALA A 733 -21.66 -14.48 0.24
CA ALA A 733 -22.84 -14.50 -0.60
C ALA A 733 -23.16 -13.05 -1.00
N THR A 734 -23.22 -12.78 -2.29
CA THR A 734 -23.52 -11.45 -2.84
C THR A 734 -24.79 -11.53 -3.69
N TYR A 735 -25.74 -10.65 -3.39
CA TYR A 735 -26.93 -10.45 -4.22
C TYR A 735 -26.84 -9.07 -4.90
N SER A 736 -26.93 -9.06 -6.23
CA SER A 736 -26.89 -7.85 -7.07
C SER A 736 -28.22 -7.70 -7.83
N PHE A 737 -28.74 -6.49 -7.92
CA PHE A 737 -30.03 -6.17 -8.54
C PHE A 737 -29.97 -4.95 -9.44
#